data_1a975557f8d054a272ca07600c66bb7d
#
_entry.id   1a975557f8d054a272ca07600c66bb7d
#
_cell.length_a   1.000
_cell.length_b   1.000
_cell.length_c   1.000
_cell.angle_alpha   90.00
_cell.angle_beta   90.00
_cell.angle_gamma   90.00
#
_symmetry.space_group_name_H-M   'P 1'
#
loop_
_entity.id
_entity.type
_entity.pdbx_description
1 polymer ?
#
loop_
_entity_poly.entity_id
_entity_poly.type
_entity_poly.pdbx_seq_one_letter_code
_entity_poly.pdbx_strand_id
1 'polypeptide(L)'
;MRFSVFICFSLIVGSLYSQRDSVRVNTLDEVLLFGNQYTISSIDKELFTVNTISAQQINQVGANNLADILNQQLNISITPNAADGRSTISMFGLSGDYVKILVDNVPLVSDNGYGNNIDITQINLEDIARIEIAEGAMGVLYGDNAVAGVINIITKKSTASKWNIRVSLQEETVGEEYNFEDEGRHIQNLAIAHNISDHWYASANFSRNDFNGFKNNYFGRDYFGLSGNSVVNDGLRGYEWNPKLQHSLNAMLKYGKMNFNFFYKFNYYNETLDIYNHSINPRIQNGEYDIIANDEQFVSNRFRHEAQAFGRLNQIDYNLSLSYQTQTRDYENYVYDLRQQGKRSTTKNTTNQESDLWFSKGTFTNLLSKSADFSLTAGYEITYQEGYDAVASGAYSNDIAQQDLGNYDVFSQLSFTKKNWSFYPGVRLNNNSNYGSKLIWSTSANYKPAKNIKLQAVIGSAYKTPTFTNLYYYFVDANHDVRGNPDLTPEDGISYLISAEKTSVFNKQFQLQNNLKFFHFDIQDKIDLAVVGDNSQMQYLNISEYKILGVSTENNLSYKNFQTNIGLSYTGISQSLKTETSNPDDYLFSLNATAALRYYWPKAETRFSVLLKYNGELQQYFRDNDTNEFVKGTQEDYSLMDASINKYFFKKRFEVTLGARNLFNVVRVNNAAITAMGGHAAPATSLLFGYGRSYFLKLLYNLNM
;
A
#
# COMPACT_ATOMS: atom_id res chain seq x y z
N MET A 1 -1.51 -24.42 -32.03
CA MET A 1 -2.28 -25.68 -31.89
C MET A 1 -2.12 -26.21 -30.47
N ARG A 2 -3.24 -26.38 -29.74
CA ARG A 2 -3.39 -26.88 -28.36
C ARG A 2 -3.46 -25.80 -27.25
N PHE A 3 -4.56 -25.07 -27.24
CA PHE A 3 -5.01 -24.24 -26.11
C PHE A 3 -6.39 -24.76 -25.58
N SER A 4 -6.56 -26.07 -25.47
CA SER A 4 -7.90 -26.65 -25.16
C SER A 4 -7.95 -27.40 -23.82
N VAL A 5 -6.98 -27.26 -22.90
CA VAL A 5 -6.93 -28.10 -21.69
C VAL A 5 -7.27 -27.35 -20.39
N PHE A 6 -7.33 -26.02 -20.35
CA PHE A 6 -7.46 -25.29 -19.08
C PHE A 6 -8.88 -24.83 -18.70
N ILE A 7 -9.87 -24.98 -19.59
CA ILE A 7 -11.28 -24.61 -19.30
C ILE A 7 -12.06 -25.71 -18.59
N CYS A 8 -11.56 -26.93 -18.52
CA CYS A 8 -12.30 -28.08 -17.98
C CYS A 8 -12.23 -28.28 -16.45
N PHE A 9 -11.45 -27.52 -15.69
CA PHE A 9 -11.37 -27.76 -14.24
C PHE A 9 -12.39 -26.99 -13.39
N SER A 10 -13.07 -26.01 -13.93
CA SER A 10 -14.11 -25.23 -13.21
C SER A 10 -15.54 -25.69 -13.47
N LEU A 11 -15.78 -26.67 -14.35
CA LEU A 11 -17.12 -27.13 -14.72
C LEU A 11 -17.52 -28.52 -14.22
N ILE A 12 -16.67 -29.24 -13.52
CA ILE A 12 -17.02 -30.55 -12.91
C ILE A 12 -17.36 -30.37 -11.45
N VAL A 13 -18.45 -29.69 -11.12
CA VAL A 13 -19.19 -29.97 -9.89
C VAL A 13 -20.63 -30.16 -10.26
N GLY A 14 -20.91 -31.35 -10.76
CA GLY A 14 -22.24 -31.83 -10.96
C GLY A 14 -23.08 -31.78 -9.70
N SER A 15 -24.29 -31.37 -9.86
CA SER A 15 -25.43 -31.46 -8.98
C SER A 15 -25.36 -32.59 -7.96
N LEU A 16 -25.11 -32.28 -6.68
CA LEU A 16 -25.49 -33.13 -5.58
C LEU A 16 -26.48 -32.36 -4.71
N TYR A 17 -27.63 -32.98 -4.51
CA TYR A 17 -28.73 -32.48 -3.70
C TYR A 17 -28.31 -32.12 -2.28
N SER A 18 -28.59 -30.87 -1.89
CA SER A 18 -28.30 -30.34 -0.54
C SER A 18 -29.47 -30.67 0.38
N GLN A 19 -29.20 -31.42 1.43
CA GLN A 19 -30.05 -31.45 2.61
C GLN A 19 -29.82 -30.20 3.46
N ARG A 20 -30.91 -29.57 3.88
CA ARG A 20 -30.96 -28.41 4.77
C ARG A 20 -30.44 -28.78 6.15
N ASP A 21 -29.34 -28.17 6.58
CA ASP A 21 -29.07 -27.89 7.98
C ASP A 21 -28.19 -26.63 8.08
N SER A 22 -28.65 -25.67 8.89
CA SER A 22 -27.95 -24.43 9.13
C SER A 22 -26.75 -24.65 10.03
N VAL A 23 -25.57 -24.77 9.45
CA VAL A 23 -24.31 -24.76 10.20
C VAL A 23 -23.91 -23.30 10.39
N ARG A 24 -23.86 -22.82 11.63
CA ARG A 24 -23.11 -21.61 11.98
C ARG A 24 -21.63 -21.94 11.76
N VAL A 25 -21.09 -21.46 10.65
CA VAL A 25 -19.64 -21.39 10.48
C VAL A 25 -19.16 -20.27 11.37
N ASN A 26 -18.51 -20.61 12.48
CA ASN A 26 -17.69 -19.67 13.21
C ASN A 26 -16.44 -19.37 12.33
N THR A 27 -16.57 -18.47 11.36
CA THR A 27 -15.45 -17.58 11.10
C THR A 27 -15.23 -16.88 12.43
N LEU A 28 -14.06 -17.06 13.03
CA LEU A 28 -13.64 -16.24 14.14
C LEU A 28 -13.37 -14.82 13.62
N ASP A 29 -14.41 -14.16 13.17
CA ASP A 29 -14.48 -12.74 13.29
C ASP A 29 -14.35 -12.47 14.78
N GLU A 30 -13.41 -11.66 15.16
CA GLU A 30 -13.26 -11.17 16.53
C GLU A 30 -14.65 -10.70 16.97
N VAL A 31 -15.37 -11.54 17.75
CA VAL A 31 -16.68 -11.21 18.26
C VAL A 31 -16.45 -10.05 19.21
N LEU A 32 -16.69 -8.85 18.71
CA LEU A 32 -16.75 -7.65 19.52
C LEU A 32 -17.95 -7.81 20.48
N LEU A 33 -17.65 -8.24 21.71
CA LEU A 33 -18.61 -8.52 22.78
C LEU A 33 -19.23 -7.25 23.37
N PHE A 34 -19.53 -6.25 22.55
CA PHE A 34 -20.32 -5.09 22.97
C PHE A 34 -21.54 -4.98 22.06
N GLY A 35 -22.70 -5.09 22.66
CA GLY A 35 -23.99 -5.10 21.98
C GLY A 35 -24.13 -3.99 20.94
N ASN A 36 -24.68 -4.33 19.77
CA ASN A 36 -25.00 -3.45 18.65
C ASN A 36 -23.94 -2.39 18.34
N GLN A 37 -22.70 -2.79 18.10
CA GLN A 37 -21.68 -1.86 17.65
C GLN A 37 -21.89 -1.57 16.16
N TYR A 38 -22.18 -0.31 15.88
CA TYR A 38 -22.05 0.25 14.54
C TYR A 38 -20.57 0.09 14.12
N THR A 39 -20.30 -0.76 13.14
CA THR A 39 -18.96 -0.95 12.57
C THR A 39 -18.64 0.24 11.67
N ILE A 40 -17.92 1.19 12.21
CA ILE A 40 -17.84 2.55 11.69
C ILE A 40 -16.88 2.73 10.56
N SER A 41 -15.85 1.95 10.54
CA SER A 41 -14.71 2.17 9.65
C SER A 41 -14.63 1.15 8.53
N SER A 42 -15.52 0.15 8.50
CA SER A 42 -15.47 -0.93 7.51
C SER A 42 -16.02 -0.50 6.16
N ILE A 43 -15.37 -0.98 5.10
CA ILE A 43 -15.90 -0.86 3.74
C ILE A 43 -17.13 -1.77 3.60
N ASP A 44 -18.20 -1.25 3.02
CA ASP A 44 -19.45 -1.99 2.88
C ASP A 44 -19.31 -3.13 1.85
N LYS A 45 -19.37 -4.37 2.33
CA LYS A 45 -19.28 -5.59 1.51
C LYS A 45 -20.51 -5.83 0.62
N GLU A 46 -21.59 -5.13 0.86
CA GLU A 46 -22.75 -5.17 -0.04
C GLU A 46 -22.53 -4.27 -1.27
N LEU A 47 -21.75 -3.21 -1.13
CA LEU A 47 -21.41 -2.29 -2.20
C LEU A 47 -20.26 -2.79 -3.05
N PHE A 48 -19.23 -3.37 -2.41
CA PHE A 48 -17.96 -3.71 -3.05
C PHE A 48 -17.52 -5.14 -2.74
N THR A 49 -16.68 -5.69 -3.60
CA THR A 49 -15.94 -6.91 -3.30
C THR A 49 -14.76 -6.53 -2.39
N VAL A 50 -14.78 -7.02 -1.15
CA VAL A 50 -13.78 -6.67 -0.12
C VAL A 50 -13.03 -7.91 0.33
N ASN A 51 -11.72 -7.92 0.11
CA ASN A 51 -10.81 -8.89 0.70
C ASN A 51 -10.35 -8.36 2.08
N THR A 52 -10.31 -9.24 3.09
CA THR A 52 -9.97 -8.86 4.47
C THR A 52 -8.78 -9.67 4.97
N ILE A 53 -7.74 -8.99 5.45
CA ILE A 53 -6.57 -9.57 6.08
C ILE A 53 -6.66 -9.31 7.58
N SER A 54 -6.79 -10.35 8.39
CA SER A 54 -6.92 -10.24 9.84
C SER A 54 -5.57 -10.00 10.54
N ALA A 55 -5.61 -9.42 11.77
CA ALA A 55 -4.42 -9.30 12.62
C ALA A 55 -3.70 -10.63 12.85
N GLN A 56 -4.46 -11.73 12.91
CA GLN A 56 -3.89 -13.05 13.04
C GLN A 56 -3.05 -13.44 11.80
N GLN A 57 -3.53 -13.18 10.60
CA GLN A 57 -2.78 -13.43 9.36
C GLN A 57 -1.50 -12.59 9.29
N ILE A 58 -1.60 -11.30 9.66
CA ILE A 58 -0.45 -10.39 9.75
C ILE A 58 0.64 -10.95 10.68
N ASN A 59 0.27 -11.38 11.88
CA ASN A 59 1.22 -11.93 12.85
C ASN A 59 1.86 -13.24 12.40
N GLN A 60 1.10 -14.10 11.70
CA GLN A 60 1.58 -15.40 11.22
C GLN A 60 2.74 -15.32 10.24
N VAL A 61 2.77 -14.28 9.44
CA VAL A 61 3.83 -14.09 8.44
C VAL A 61 4.95 -13.17 8.93
N GLY A 62 4.85 -12.68 10.19
CA GLY A 62 5.82 -11.77 10.76
C GLY A 62 5.93 -10.45 10.00
N ALA A 63 4.85 -10.01 9.32
CA ALA A 63 4.84 -8.75 8.59
C ALA A 63 5.05 -7.56 9.55
N ASN A 64 5.88 -6.62 9.14
CA ASN A 64 6.30 -5.49 9.97
C ASN A 64 5.65 -4.18 9.52
N ASN A 65 5.40 -4.05 8.22
CA ASN A 65 4.77 -2.89 7.60
C ASN A 65 3.75 -3.33 6.54
N LEU A 66 3.06 -2.35 5.98
CA LEU A 66 2.01 -2.62 5.00
C LEU A 66 2.55 -3.25 3.70
N ALA A 67 3.76 -2.91 3.27
CA ALA A 67 4.37 -3.49 2.07
C ALA A 67 4.56 -5.00 2.20
N ASP A 68 5.02 -5.49 3.36
CA ASP A 68 5.26 -6.91 3.62
C ASP A 68 3.99 -7.77 3.42
N ILE A 69 2.83 -7.26 3.85
CA ILE A 69 1.58 -8.03 3.78
C ILE A 69 0.86 -7.85 2.44
N LEU A 70 0.93 -6.68 1.82
CA LEU A 70 0.30 -6.42 0.53
C LEU A 70 1.02 -7.13 -0.61
N ASN A 71 2.32 -7.31 -0.51
CA ASN A 71 3.09 -8.06 -1.52
C ASN A 71 2.63 -9.53 -1.67
N GLN A 72 1.85 -10.05 -0.74
CA GLN A 72 1.29 -11.41 -0.79
C GLN A 72 -0.11 -11.47 -1.43
N GLN A 73 -0.68 -10.32 -1.82
CA GLN A 73 -2.03 -10.26 -2.38
C GLN A 73 -2.01 -10.40 -3.91
N LEU A 74 -3.07 -11.04 -4.44
CA LEU A 74 -3.29 -11.10 -5.88
C LEU A 74 -3.62 -9.69 -6.41
N ASN A 75 -3.23 -9.38 -7.64
CA ASN A 75 -3.44 -8.09 -8.31
C ASN A 75 -2.79 -6.87 -7.64
N ILE A 76 -1.98 -7.08 -6.59
CA ILE A 76 -1.19 -6.03 -5.96
C ILE A 76 0.29 -6.35 -6.17
N SER A 77 1.07 -5.38 -6.62
CA SER A 77 2.52 -5.46 -6.72
C SER A 77 3.15 -4.34 -5.91
N ILE A 78 4.26 -4.64 -5.27
CA ILE A 78 5.05 -3.68 -4.50
C ILE A 78 6.36 -3.47 -5.25
N THR A 79 6.67 -2.22 -5.55
CA THR A 79 7.93 -1.83 -6.16
C THR A 79 8.78 -1.11 -5.13
N PRO A 80 9.82 -1.74 -4.62
CA PRO A 80 10.74 -1.10 -3.69
C PRO A 80 11.72 -0.20 -4.44
N ASN A 81 12.15 0.87 -3.78
CA ASN A 81 13.23 1.75 -4.20
C ASN A 81 14.35 1.69 -3.17
N ALA A 82 15.47 1.08 -3.52
CA ALA A 82 16.60 0.92 -2.63
C ALA A 82 17.32 2.23 -2.31
N ALA A 83 17.28 3.22 -3.22
CA ALA A 83 17.99 4.48 -3.07
C ALA A 83 17.41 5.37 -1.96
N ASP A 84 16.09 5.43 -1.85
CA ASP A 84 15.38 6.24 -0.85
C ASP A 84 14.68 5.40 0.24
N GLY A 85 14.79 4.07 0.16
CA GLY A 85 14.21 3.12 1.13
C GLY A 85 12.68 3.08 1.15
N ARG A 86 12.01 3.65 0.14
CA ARG A 86 10.54 3.69 0.00
C ARG A 86 10.01 2.49 -0.76
N SER A 87 8.73 2.25 -0.66
CA SER A 87 8.02 1.28 -1.50
C SER A 87 6.70 1.84 -1.97
N THR A 88 6.45 1.67 -3.25
CA THR A 88 5.19 2.05 -3.89
C THR A 88 4.34 0.82 -4.19
N ILE A 89 3.03 1.04 -4.28
CA ILE A 89 2.04 0.01 -4.60
C ILE A 89 1.57 0.19 -6.04
N SER A 90 1.24 -0.92 -6.70
CA SER A 90 0.35 -0.91 -7.85
C SER A 90 -0.77 -1.93 -7.68
N MET A 91 -1.94 -1.65 -8.24
CA MET A 91 -3.11 -2.52 -8.19
C MET A 91 -3.70 -2.67 -9.59
N PHE A 92 -3.86 -3.91 -10.06
CA PHE A 92 -4.24 -4.23 -11.45
C PHE A 92 -3.31 -3.63 -12.52
N GLY A 93 -2.09 -3.24 -12.18
CA GLY A 93 -1.17 -2.53 -13.08
C GLY A 93 -1.27 -1.01 -13.03
N LEU A 94 -2.22 -0.44 -12.29
CA LEU A 94 -2.30 1.00 -12.00
C LEU A 94 -1.41 1.36 -10.81
N SER A 95 -0.68 2.46 -10.91
CA SER A 95 0.23 2.94 -9.85
C SER A 95 -0.51 3.33 -8.56
N GLY A 96 0.24 3.57 -7.49
CA GLY A 96 -0.30 3.99 -6.19
C GLY A 96 -1.17 5.24 -6.23
N ASP A 97 -0.98 6.11 -7.22
CA ASP A 97 -1.82 7.29 -7.41
C ASP A 97 -3.29 6.98 -7.70
N TYR A 98 -3.60 5.76 -8.16
CA TYR A 98 -4.96 5.28 -8.42
C TYR A 98 -5.55 4.45 -7.28
N VAL A 99 -4.81 4.31 -6.17
CA VAL A 99 -5.21 3.51 -5.01
C VAL A 99 -5.28 4.40 -3.78
N LYS A 100 -6.43 4.47 -3.14
CA LYS A 100 -6.57 5.29 -1.92
C LYS A 100 -6.24 4.47 -0.68
N ILE A 101 -5.25 4.91 0.09
CA ILE A 101 -4.84 4.26 1.34
C ILE A 101 -5.38 5.06 2.52
N LEU A 102 -6.14 4.38 3.37
CA LEU A 102 -6.84 4.98 4.51
C LEU A 102 -6.46 4.27 5.80
N VAL A 103 -6.45 5.01 6.90
CA VAL A 103 -6.42 4.46 8.25
C VAL A 103 -7.69 4.91 8.97
N ASP A 104 -8.55 3.96 9.33
CA ASP A 104 -9.89 4.23 9.91
C ASP A 104 -10.76 5.16 9.05
N ASN A 105 -10.74 5.00 7.71
CA ASN A 105 -11.40 5.85 6.70
C ASN A 105 -10.87 7.28 6.57
N VAL A 106 -9.70 7.59 7.12
CA VAL A 106 -9.03 8.88 6.99
C VAL A 106 -7.80 8.71 6.11
N PRO A 107 -7.62 9.52 5.04
CA PRO A 107 -6.43 9.44 4.18
C PRO A 107 -5.18 9.83 4.96
N LEU A 108 -4.04 9.33 4.52
CA LEU A 108 -2.73 9.75 5.00
C LEU A 108 -2.23 10.94 4.18
N VAL A 109 -1.43 11.79 4.81
CA VAL A 109 -0.73 12.87 4.12
C VAL A 109 0.27 12.28 3.12
N SER A 110 0.39 12.90 1.95
CA SER A 110 1.34 12.51 0.90
C SER A 110 2.79 12.73 1.35
N ASP A 111 3.69 11.90 0.86
CA ASP A 111 5.13 12.05 1.09
C ASP A 111 5.80 13.05 0.14
N ASN A 112 5.14 13.46 -0.94
CA ASN A 112 5.70 14.33 -1.98
C ASN A 112 4.72 15.47 -2.33
N GLY A 113 4.66 16.49 -1.48
CA GLY A 113 3.68 17.56 -1.67
C GLY A 113 2.25 17.04 -1.50
N TYR A 114 1.35 17.33 -2.44
CA TYR A 114 0.00 16.78 -2.40
C TYR A 114 -0.20 15.63 -3.41
N GLY A 115 -1.13 14.73 -3.11
CA GLY A 115 -1.46 13.56 -3.92
C GLY A 115 -1.66 12.30 -3.06
N ASN A 116 -1.62 11.13 -3.70
CA ASN A 116 -1.74 9.82 -3.05
C ASN A 116 -0.40 9.08 -2.92
N ASN A 117 0.72 9.73 -3.15
CA ASN A 117 2.03 9.09 -3.07
C ASN A 117 2.45 8.91 -1.61
N ILE A 118 2.27 7.72 -1.10
CA ILE A 118 2.54 7.33 0.29
C ILE A 118 3.54 6.18 0.29
N ASP A 119 4.61 6.32 1.09
CA ASP A 119 5.49 5.20 1.39
C ASP A 119 4.79 4.21 2.32
N ILE A 120 4.39 3.08 1.79
CA ILE A 120 3.68 2.03 2.54
C ILE A 120 4.55 1.30 3.56
N THR A 121 5.88 1.49 3.54
CA THR A 121 6.79 0.95 4.57
C THR A 121 6.69 1.71 5.90
N GLN A 122 6.15 2.93 5.89
CA GLN A 122 5.94 3.76 7.07
C GLN A 122 4.70 3.37 7.90
N ILE A 123 3.87 2.46 7.38
CA ILE A 123 2.63 2.04 8.05
C ILE A 123 2.91 0.79 8.90
N ASN A 124 3.02 0.99 10.21
CA ASN A 124 3.20 -0.07 11.19
C ASN A 124 1.92 -0.90 11.40
N LEU A 125 2.07 -2.23 11.60
CA LEU A 125 0.95 -3.16 11.68
C LEU A 125 0.57 -3.62 13.10
N GLU A 126 1.23 -3.12 14.16
CA GLU A 126 1.08 -3.70 15.52
C GLU A 126 -0.26 -3.40 16.21
N ASP A 127 -0.88 -2.26 15.95
CA ASP A 127 -2.21 -1.91 16.50
C ASP A 127 -3.37 -2.16 15.54
N ILE A 128 -3.12 -2.88 14.44
CA ILE A 128 -4.12 -3.15 13.42
C ILE A 128 -5.02 -4.32 13.81
N ALA A 129 -6.33 -4.14 13.65
CA ALA A 129 -7.33 -5.19 13.78
C ALA A 129 -7.47 -5.99 12.48
N ARG A 130 -7.48 -5.30 11.34
CA ARG A 130 -7.55 -5.88 10.00
C ARG A 130 -7.21 -4.86 8.93
N ILE A 131 -6.89 -5.35 7.73
CA ILE A 131 -6.78 -4.55 6.51
C ILE A 131 -7.91 -4.97 5.58
N GLU A 132 -8.64 -4.02 5.04
CA GLU A 132 -9.70 -4.22 4.06
C GLU A 132 -9.24 -3.69 2.71
N ILE A 133 -9.28 -4.54 1.69
CA ILE A 133 -8.90 -4.22 0.31
C ILE A 133 -10.17 -4.32 -0.52
N ALA A 134 -10.64 -3.20 -1.03
CA ALA A 134 -11.78 -3.14 -1.92
C ALA A 134 -11.34 -2.72 -3.31
N GLU A 135 -11.90 -3.35 -4.31
CA GLU A 135 -11.51 -3.25 -5.71
C GLU A 135 -12.60 -2.54 -6.54
N GLY A 136 -12.18 -1.78 -7.56
CA GLY A 136 -13.05 -1.13 -8.53
C GLY A 136 -13.36 0.33 -8.25
N ALA A 137 -14.31 0.93 -9.01
CA ALA A 137 -14.68 2.34 -8.95
C ALA A 137 -15.31 2.74 -7.62
N MET A 138 -14.56 3.39 -6.77
CA MET A 138 -14.98 3.79 -5.43
C MET A 138 -15.10 5.31 -5.23
N GLY A 139 -14.98 6.09 -6.30
CA GLY A 139 -14.92 7.55 -6.26
C GLY A 139 -16.09 8.23 -5.56
N VAL A 140 -17.32 7.69 -5.61
CA VAL A 140 -18.48 8.29 -4.94
C VAL A 140 -18.28 8.38 -3.43
N LEU A 141 -17.86 7.30 -2.78
CA LEU A 141 -17.70 7.24 -1.32
C LEU A 141 -16.31 7.65 -0.82
N TYR A 142 -15.29 7.52 -1.68
CA TYR A 142 -13.89 7.71 -1.27
C TYR A 142 -13.15 8.83 -2.02
N GLY A 143 -13.82 9.53 -2.92
CA GLY A 143 -13.29 10.69 -3.62
C GLY A 143 -12.45 10.35 -4.85
N ASP A 144 -11.78 11.37 -5.37
CA ASP A 144 -10.81 11.26 -6.45
C ASP A 144 -9.69 10.24 -6.13
N ASN A 145 -9.02 9.76 -7.17
CA ASN A 145 -7.90 8.80 -7.06
C ASN A 145 -8.28 7.41 -6.53
N ALA A 146 -9.55 7.12 -6.20
CA ALA A 146 -10.03 5.78 -5.82
C ALA A 146 -10.53 5.00 -7.06
N VAL A 147 -9.65 4.82 -8.06
CA VAL A 147 -9.95 4.24 -9.37
C VAL A 147 -9.75 2.73 -9.37
N ALA A 148 -8.58 2.24 -8.96
CA ALA A 148 -8.27 0.82 -8.87
C ALA A 148 -8.91 0.19 -7.63
N GLY A 149 -9.01 0.96 -6.55
CA GLY A 149 -9.60 0.52 -5.30
C GLY A 149 -9.19 1.33 -4.09
N VAL A 150 -9.55 0.80 -2.92
CA VAL A 150 -9.26 1.39 -1.62
C VAL A 150 -8.66 0.34 -0.70
N ILE A 151 -7.60 0.70 0.00
CA ILE A 151 -7.00 -0.09 1.08
C ILE A 151 -7.27 0.64 2.39
N ASN A 152 -8.12 0.07 3.24
CA ASN A 152 -8.50 0.67 4.51
C ASN A 152 -7.96 -0.14 5.69
N ILE A 153 -7.14 0.49 6.49
CA ILE A 153 -6.45 -0.12 7.64
C ILE A 153 -7.28 0.20 8.89
N ILE A 154 -7.84 -0.83 9.50
CA ILE A 154 -8.69 -0.69 10.68
C ILE A 154 -7.86 -0.95 11.93
N THR A 155 -7.78 0.03 12.81
CA THR A 155 -7.05 -0.10 14.09
C THR A 155 -7.90 -0.74 15.18
N LYS A 156 -7.25 -1.32 16.20
CA LYS A 156 -7.91 -1.88 17.39
C LYS A 156 -8.52 -0.75 18.22
N LYS A 157 -9.80 -0.90 18.61
CA LYS A 157 -10.56 0.11 19.35
C LYS A 157 -11.17 -0.42 20.66
N SER A 158 -10.78 -1.62 21.07
CA SER A 158 -11.26 -2.26 22.28
C SER A 158 -10.36 -3.43 22.69
N THR A 159 -10.43 -3.85 23.93
CA THR A 159 -9.85 -5.09 24.44
C THR A 159 -10.89 -5.85 25.27
N ALA A 160 -10.83 -7.18 25.25
CA ALA A 160 -11.71 -8.03 26.03
C ALA A 160 -11.37 -8.04 27.53
N SER A 161 -10.13 -7.71 27.89
CA SER A 161 -9.63 -7.69 29.27
C SER A 161 -9.58 -6.27 29.81
N LYS A 162 -9.52 -6.11 31.14
CA LYS A 162 -9.34 -4.79 31.74
C LYS A 162 -8.02 -4.16 31.31
N TRP A 163 -6.95 -4.96 31.30
CA TRP A 163 -5.64 -4.62 30.75
C TRP A 163 -5.23 -5.61 29.67
N ASN A 164 -4.65 -5.09 28.60
CA ASN A 164 -3.94 -5.88 27.60
C ASN A 164 -2.56 -5.22 27.38
N ILE A 165 -1.49 -5.94 27.71
CA ILE A 165 -0.11 -5.52 27.51
C ILE A 165 0.53 -6.50 26.54
N ARG A 166 1.07 -6.00 25.46
CA ARG A 166 1.70 -6.78 24.41
C ARG A 166 3.11 -6.29 24.16
N VAL A 167 4.08 -7.19 24.24
CA VAL A 167 5.49 -6.95 23.92
C VAL A 167 5.87 -7.86 22.78
N SER A 168 6.52 -7.32 21.76
CA SER A 168 7.00 -8.09 20.62
C SER A 168 8.43 -7.67 20.28
N LEU A 169 9.30 -8.67 20.08
CA LEU A 169 10.67 -8.53 19.63
C LEU A 169 10.85 -9.38 18.38
N GLN A 170 11.47 -8.82 17.34
CA GLN A 170 11.80 -9.59 16.13
C GLN A 170 13.21 -9.25 15.69
N GLU A 171 13.98 -10.30 15.42
CA GLU A 171 15.32 -10.25 14.84
C GLU A 171 15.28 -10.89 13.46
N GLU A 172 15.84 -10.23 12.44
CA GLU A 172 15.78 -10.69 11.05
C GLU A 172 17.12 -10.50 10.35
N THR A 173 17.60 -11.54 9.67
CA THR A 173 18.76 -11.47 8.79
C THR A 173 18.42 -10.66 7.54
N VAL A 174 19.44 -10.05 6.92
CA VAL A 174 19.28 -9.32 5.65
C VAL A 174 20.27 -9.94 4.65
N GLY A 175 19.76 -10.71 3.69
CA GLY A 175 20.61 -11.54 2.86
C GLY A 175 21.44 -12.50 3.73
N GLU A 176 22.75 -12.42 3.64
CA GLU A 176 23.72 -13.18 4.46
C GLU A 176 24.28 -12.35 5.63
N GLU A 177 23.82 -11.10 5.81
CA GLU A 177 24.30 -10.18 6.81
C GLU A 177 23.41 -10.21 8.05
N TYR A 178 23.98 -10.59 9.21
CA TYR A 178 23.30 -10.51 10.50
C TYR A 178 24.29 -10.50 11.65
N ASN A 179 24.12 -9.50 12.49
CA ASN A 179 24.72 -9.44 13.82
C ASN A 179 23.65 -8.87 14.78
N PHE A 180 23.54 -9.41 15.97
CA PHE A 180 22.49 -9.05 16.93
C PHE A 180 22.41 -7.55 17.25
N GLU A 181 23.47 -6.79 17.09
CA GLU A 181 23.53 -5.36 17.43
C GLU A 181 23.73 -4.44 16.22
N ASP A 182 24.40 -4.92 15.14
CA ASP A 182 24.96 -4.04 14.10
C ASP A 182 24.39 -4.28 12.70
N GLU A 183 24.01 -5.50 12.35
CA GLU A 183 23.58 -5.87 10.99
C GLU A 183 22.25 -6.60 11.05
N GLY A 184 21.43 -6.44 10.00
CA GLY A 184 20.13 -7.06 9.93
C GLY A 184 18.98 -6.08 10.17
N ARG A 185 17.88 -6.61 10.73
CA ARG A 185 16.71 -5.81 11.10
C ARG A 185 16.26 -6.16 12.51
N HIS A 186 16.10 -5.14 13.35
CA HIS A 186 15.76 -5.26 14.76
C HIS A 186 14.45 -4.52 15.04
N ILE A 187 13.41 -5.23 15.51
CA ILE A 187 12.08 -4.65 15.69
C ILE A 187 11.60 -4.86 17.11
N GLN A 188 11.24 -3.78 17.77
CA GLN A 188 10.70 -3.78 19.12
C GLN A 188 9.35 -3.06 19.16
N ASN A 189 8.34 -3.72 19.75
CA ASN A 189 7.01 -3.17 19.89
C ASN A 189 6.49 -3.33 21.32
N LEU A 190 5.86 -2.28 21.82
CA LEU A 190 5.14 -2.27 23.10
C LEU A 190 3.75 -1.69 22.89
N ALA A 191 2.72 -2.46 23.17
CA ALA A 191 1.34 -1.99 23.13
C ALA A 191 0.67 -2.18 24.50
N ILE A 192 0.00 -1.15 24.98
CA ILE A 192 -0.75 -1.15 26.23
C ILE A 192 -2.16 -0.67 25.92
N ALA A 193 -3.17 -1.45 26.34
CA ALA A 193 -4.57 -1.07 26.22
C ALA A 193 -5.29 -1.30 27.55
N HIS A 194 -6.18 -0.38 27.91
CA HIS A 194 -6.86 -0.38 29.19
C HIS A 194 -8.33 0.04 29.04
N ASN A 195 -9.24 -0.80 29.51
CA ASN A 195 -10.62 -0.43 29.77
C ASN A 195 -10.69 0.28 31.12
N ILE A 196 -10.68 1.62 31.11
CA ILE A 196 -10.69 2.46 32.31
C ILE A 196 -12.02 2.28 33.05
N SER A 197 -13.11 2.19 32.28
CA SER A 197 -14.45 1.89 32.75
C SER A 197 -15.27 1.24 31.63
N ASP A 198 -16.55 0.95 31.86
CA ASP A 198 -17.48 0.43 30.84
C ASP A 198 -17.65 1.37 29.63
N HIS A 199 -17.26 2.63 29.77
CA HIS A 199 -17.42 3.64 28.73
C HIS A 199 -16.11 4.18 28.18
N TRP A 200 -15.02 4.07 28.93
CA TRP A 200 -13.75 4.65 28.56
C TRP A 200 -12.69 3.59 28.27
N TYR A 201 -12.03 3.73 27.14
CA TYR A 201 -10.92 2.90 26.73
C TYR A 201 -9.75 3.81 26.33
N ALA A 202 -8.54 3.40 26.71
CA ALA A 202 -7.31 4.07 26.30
C ALA A 202 -6.30 3.02 25.78
N SER A 203 -5.50 3.40 24.79
CA SER A 203 -4.38 2.59 24.34
C SER A 203 -3.20 3.46 23.92
N ALA A 204 -2.00 2.88 24.04
CA ALA A 204 -0.76 3.43 23.52
C ALA A 204 0.08 2.30 22.91
N ASN A 205 0.72 2.58 21.79
CA ASN A 205 1.61 1.65 21.10
C ASN A 205 2.88 2.39 20.69
N PHE A 206 4.03 1.82 20.99
CA PHE A 206 5.34 2.27 20.53
C PHE A 206 5.98 1.16 19.70
N SER A 207 6.59 1.54 18.58
CA SER A 207 7.35 0.66 17.71
C SER A 207 8.67 1.29 17.32
N ARG A 208 9.74 0.49 17.34
CA ARG A 208 11.03 0.79 16.73
C ARG A 208 11.33 -0.28 15.68
N ASN A 209 11.68 0.13 14.47
CA ASN A 209 12.13 -0.73 13.38
C ASN A 209 13.48 -0.19 12.90
N ASP A 210 14.54 -0.93 13.19
CA ASP A 210 15.90 -0.60 12.86
C ASP A 210 16.39 -1.56 11.78
N PHE A 211 16.57 -1.04 10.58
CA PHE A 211 17.12 -1.75 9.44
C PHE A 211 18.51 -1.20 9.17
N ASN A 212 19.54 -2.00 9.42
CA ASN A 212 20.93 -1.55 9.34
C ASN A 212 21.51 -1.58 7.92
N GLY A 213 20.62 -1.70 6.92
CA GLY A 213 20.99 -1.69 5.51
C GLY A 213 21.45 -3.06 4.99
N PHE A 214 21.84 -3.09 3.72
CA PHE A 214 22.40 -4.25 3.05
C PHE A 214 23.59 -3.83 2.19
N LYS A 215 24.77 -4.40 2.45
CA LYS A 215 26.02 -4.01 1.82
C LYS A 215 26.37 -4.87 0.62
N ASN A 216 26.10 -6.17 0.65
CA ASN A 216 26.48 -7.24 -0.25
C ASN A 216 27.98 -7.61 -0.29
N ASN A 217 28.37 -8.54 -1.17
CA ASN A 217 29.74 -9.08 -1.25
C ASN A 217 30.79 -8.14 -1.86
N TYR A 218 30.37 -7.07 -2.56
CA TYR A 218 31.28 -6.17 -3.28
C TYR A 218 31.50 -4.85 -2.59
N PHE A 219 30.65 -4.48 -1.65
CA PHE A 219 30.57 -3.15 -1.03
C PHE A 219 30.67 -3.25 0.50
N GLY A 220 30.57 -2.15 1.18
CA GLY A 220 30.66 -2.07 2.62
C GLY A 220 32.09 -2.16 3.12
N ARG A 221 32.36 -3.03 4.11
CA ARG A 221 33.71 -3.12 4.72
C ARG A 221 34.82 -3.56 3.77
N ASP A 222 34.49 -4.26 2.69
CA ASP A 222 35.46 -4.76 1.72
C ASP A 222 35.65 -3.79 0.55
N TYR A 223 34.95 -2.64 0.57
CA TYR A 223 35.09 -1.62 -0.46
C TYR A 223 36.35 -0.76 -0.28
N PHE A 224 37.18 -0.70 -1.32
CA PHE A 224 38.43 0.04 -1.35
C PHE A 224 38.38 1.12 -2.43
N GLY A 225 38.28 2.40 -2.01
CA GLY A 225 38.12 3.52 -2.92
C GLY A 225 39.38 4.01 -3.65
N LEU A 226 40.59 3.46 -3.40
CA LEU A 226 41.83 3.97 -4.00
C LEU A 226 42.83 2.90 -4.32
N SER A 227 43.40 3.01 -5.54
CA SER A 227 44.55 2.25 -5.97
C SER A 227 45.81 2.66 -5.18
N GLY A 228 46.28 1.82 -4.27
CA GLY A 228 47.56 1.96 -3.58
C GLY A 228 47.48 1.92 -2.07
N ASN A 229 48.22 1.11 -1.51
CA ASN A 229 48.81 0.81 -0.20
C ASN A 229 48.19 1.30 1.12
N SER A 230 47.12 2.07 1.19
CA SER A 230 46.43 2.38 2.44
C SER A 230 44.92 2.22 2.26
N VAL A 231 44.42 1.15 2.80
CA VAL A 231 43.00 0.89 2.90
C VAL A 231 42.43 1.79 3.97
N VAL A 232 41.62 2.78 3.57
CA VAL A 232 40.82 3.56 4.50
C VAL A 232 39.38 3.19 4.20
N ASN A 233 38.80 2.36 5.04
CA ASN A 233 37.41 1.92 4.96
C ASN A 233 36.78 2.08 6.34
N ASP A 234 35.68 2.80 6.40
CA ASP A 234 34.89 3.01 7.64
C ASP A 234 33.82 1.93 7.84
N GLY A 235 33.69 0.99 6.90
CA GLY A 235 32.67 -0.04 6.92
C GLY A 235 31.27 0.45 6.50
N LEU A 236 31.12 1.73 6.15
CA LEU A 236 29.83 2.36 5.83
C LEU A 236 29.65 2.60 4.32
N ARG A 237 30.69 2.38 3.50
CA ARG A 237 30.61 2.63 2.05
C ARG A 237 29.92 1.49 1.30
N GLY A 238 29.18 1.83 0.25
CA GLY A 238 28.69 0.88 -0.72
C GLY A 238 27.49 0.06 -0.28
N TYR A 239 26.55 0.66 0.43
CA TYR A 239 25.24 0.03 0.66
C TYR A 239 24.46 -0.09 -0.65
N GLU A 240 23.89 -1.27 -0.93
CA GLU A 240 22.85 -1.44 -1.94
C GLU A 240 21.47 -1.03 -1.42
N TRP A 241 21.20 -1.28 -0.14
CA TRP A 241 20.02 -0.78 0.58
C TRP A 241 20.49 0.04 1.77
N ASN A 242 20.09 1.28 1.81
CA ASN A 242 20.54 2.21 2.83
C ASN A 242 19.92 1.91 4.20
N PRO A 243 20.66 2.11 5.29
CA PRO A 243 20.16 1.98 6.66
C PRO A 243 18.99 2.91 6.93
N LYS A 244 17.99 2.39 7.67
CA LYS A 244 16.77 3.13 7.98
C LYS A 244 16.26 2.83 9.38
N LEU A 245 16.14 3.86 10.22
CA LEU A 245 15.58 3.76 11.56
C LEU A 245 14.21 4.43 11.62
N GLN A 246 13.20 3.70 12.07
CA GLN A 246 11.83 4.17 12.17
C GLN A 246 11.31 4.06 13.60
N HIS A 247 10.68 5.13 14.09
CA HIS A 247 9.93 5.13 15.34
C HIS A 247 8.48 5.52 15.11
N SER A 248 7.57 4.85 15.77
CA SER A 248 6.14 5.13 15.69
C SER A 248 5.52 5.11 17.07
N LEU A 249 4.74 6.13 17.40
CA LEU A 249 3.94 6.21 18.61
C LEU A 249 2.48 6.45 18.22
N ASN A 250 1.58 5.56 18.66
CA ASN A 250 0.14 5.72 18.52
C ASN A 250 -0.49 5.81 19.91
N ALA A 251 -1.38 6.75 20.12
CA ALA A 251 -2.18 6.85 21.34
C ALA A 251 -3.64 7.09 20.98
N MET A 252 -4.56 6.48 21.74
CA MET A 252 -5.99 6.63 21.53
C MET A 252 -6.73 6.73 22.86
N LEU A 253 -7.70 7.63 22.92
CA LEU A 253 -8.71 7.71 23.98
C LEU A 253 -10.09 7.58 23.33
N LYS A 254 -10.90 6.65 23.81
CA LYS A 254 -12.23 6.37 23.29
C LYS A 254 -13.26 6.47 24.41
N TYR A 255 -14.37 7.12 24.12
CA TYR A 255 -15.60 7.08 24.90
C TYR A 255 -16.71 6.38 24.10
N GLY A 256 -17.46 5.47 24.72
CA GLY A 256 -18.57 4.77 24.09
C GLY A 256 -19.77 4.62 25.00
N LYS A 257 -20.94 5.00 24.49
CA LYS A 257 -22.25 4.79 25.11
C LYS A 257 -23.26 4.43 24.03
N MET A 258 -24.28 3.63 24.35
CA MET A 258 -25.20 2.95 23.39
C MET A 258 -25.37 3.59 21.99
N ASN A 259 -25.64 4.90 21.90
CA ASN A 259 -25.90 5.56 20.61
C ASN A 259 -24.87 6.63 20.25
N PHE A 260 -23.78 6.76 21.02
CA PHE A 260 -22.74 7.73 20.80
C PHE A 260 -21.38 7.12 21.12
N ASN A 261 -20.47 7.17 20.18
CA ASN A 261 -19.08 6.81 20.35
C ASN A 261 -18.23 7.96 19.86
N PHE A 262 -17.15 8.19 20.55
CA PHE A 262 -16.16 9.18 20.19
C PHE A 262 -14.79 8.60 20.45
N PHE A 263 -13.83 8.85 19.58
CA PHE A 263 -12.43 8.64 19.88
C PHE A 263 -11.56 9.77 19.35
N TYR A 264 -10.48 9.99 20.05
CA TYR A 264 -9.36 10.82 19.60
C TYR A 264 -8.13 9.96 19.50
N LYS A 265 -7.37 10.12 18.39
CA LYS A 265 -6.11 9.43 18.13
C LYS A 265 -5.02 10.46 17.87
N PHE A 266 -3.86 10.15 18.39
CA PHE A 266 -2.61 10.82 18.09
C PHE A 266 -1.62 9.81 17.52
N ASN A 267 -0.96 10.15 16.42
CA ASN A 267 0.14 9.37 15.87
C ASN A 267 1.34 10.28 15.67
N TYR A 268 2.49 9.83 16.10
CA TYR A 268 3.79 10.39 15.79
C TYR A 268 4.61 9.35 15.06
N TYR A 269 5.26 9.76 13.97
CA TYR A 269 6.17 8.95 13.21
C TYR A 269 7.46 9.73 12.95
N ASN A 270 8.61 9.06 13.13
CA ASN A 270 9.93 9.58 12.82
C ASN A 270 10.71 8.53 12.03
N GLU A 271 11.41 8.95 11.00
CA GLU A 271 12.29 8.11 10.18
C GLU A 271 13.60 8.83 9.93
N THR A 272 14.70 8.12 10.11
CA THR A 272 16.04 8.53 9.68
C THR A 272 16.51 7.57 8.62
N LEU A 273 16.92 8.07 7.46
CA LEU A 273 17.53 7.34 6.35
C LEU A 273 18.94 7.92 6.14
N ASP A 274 19.95 7.07 6.29
CA ASP A 274 21.35 7.44 6.05
C ASP A 274 21.80 6.93 4.67
N ILE A 275 22.39 7.80 3.86
CA ILE A 275 22.95 7.48 2.55
C ILE A 275 24.45 7.68 2.58
N TYR A 276 25.18 6.58 2.62
CA TYR A 276 26.64 6.59 2.63
C TYR A 276 27.17 6.46 1.22
N ASN A 277 27.71 7.56 0.68
CA ASN A 277 28.19 7.60 -0.70
C ASN A 277 29.34 6.60 -0.90
N HIS A 278 29.24 5.77 -1.91
CA HIS A 278 30.29 4.82 -2.27
C HIS A 278 31.51 5.49 -2.91
N SER A 279 31.37 6.71 -3.42
CA SER A 279 32.48 7.46 -4.02
C SER A 279 33.30 8.19 -2.96
N ILE A 280 34.59 7.90 -2.92
CA ILE A 280 35.55 8.57 -2.04
C ILE A 280 36.33 9.58 -2.87
N ASN A 281 36.42 10.79 -2.40
CA ASN A 281 37.18 11.88 -3.01
C ASN A 281 38.47 12.16 -2.24
N PRO A 282 39.64 11.74 -2.73
CA PRO A 282 40.88 12.17 -2.12
C PRO A 282 41.14 13.65 -2.47
N ARG A 283 41.38 14.44 -1.44
CA ARG A 283 41.82 15.84 -1.62
C ARG A 283 43.18 16.04 -0.97
N ILE A 284 44.04 16.83 -1.61
CA ILE A 284 45.26 17.27 -1.00
C ILE A 284 44.97 18.64 -0.38
N GLN A 285 45.02 18.72 0.94
CA GLN A 285 44.85 19.96 1.66
C GLN A 285 46.07 20.15 2.59
N ASN A 286 46.79 21.26 2.44
CA ASN A 286 48.03 21.57 3.22
C ASN A 286 49.13 20.49 3.08
N GLY A 287 49.21 19.78 1.95
CA GLY A 287 50.19 18.73 1.72
C GLY A 287 49.84 17.35 2.30
N GLU A 288 48.70 17.22 2.96
CA GLU A 288 48.16 15.95 3.46
C GLU A 288 47.00 15.44 2.58
N TYR A 289 46.87 14.13 2.47
CA TYR A 289 45.73 13.48 1.80
C TYR A 289 44.57 13.40 2.75
N ASP A 290 43.54 14.17 2.46
CA ASP A 290 42.21 14.00 3.05
C ASP A 290 41.42 12.96 2.27
N ILE A 291 40.82 11.99 2.93
CA ILE A 291 39.95 10.99 2.33
C ILE A 291 38.53 11.26 2.84
N ILE A 292 37.71 11.82 1.97
CA ILE A 292 36.38 12.28 2.31
C ILE A 292 35.33 11.64 1.43
N ALA A 293 34.10 11.52 1.97
CA ALA A 293 32.88 11.21 1.23
C ALA A 293 31.85 12.32 1.44
N ASN A 294 30.95 12.49 0.50
CA ASN A 294 29.77 13.36 0.65
C ASN A 294 28.58 12.48 0.97
N ASP A 295 28.20 12.45 2.25
CA ASP A 295 27.11 11.65 2.74
C ASP A 295 25.84 12.48 2.89
N GLU A 296 24.69 11.78 2.90
CA GLU A 296 23.40 12.41 2.99
C GLU A 296 22.58 11.74 4.09
N GLN A 297 21.72 12.52 4.71
CA GLN A 297 20.76 12.04 5.69
C GLN A 297 19.40 12.68 5.42
N PHE A 298 18.35 11.88 5.47
CA PHE A 298 16.98 12.34 5.49
C PHE A 298 16.33 12.03 6.83
N VAL A 299 15.67 13.03 7.43
CA VAL A 299 14.89 12.87 8.65
C VAL A 299 13.45 13.27 8.39
N SER A 300 12.55 12.30 8.46
CA SER A 300 11.11 12.54 8.29
C SER A 300 10.41 12.56 9.64
N ASN A 301 9.52 13.54 9.84
CA ASN A 301 8.65 13.63 11.01
C ASN A 301 7.21 13.79 10.55
N ARG A 302 6.28 13.02 11.13
CA ARG A 302 4.86 13.14 10.88
C ARG A 302 4.07 13.16 12.18
N PHE A 303 3.18 14.13 12.30
CA PHE A 303 2.18 14.22 13.37
C PHE A 303 0.79 14.10 12.76
N ARG A 304 -0.05 13.28 13.36
CA ARG A 304 -1.44 13.10 12.96
C ARG A 304 -2.35 13.18 14.17
N HIS A 305 -3.32 14.06 14.09
CA HIS A 305 -4.41 14.20 15.03
C HIS A 305 -5.72 13.79 14.34
N GLU A 306 -6.49 12.96 14.98
CA GLU A 306 -7.74 12.45 14.42
C GLU A 306 -8.81 12.37 15.51
N ALA A 307 -9.98 12.92 15.22
CA ALA A 307 -11.17 12.80 16.05
C ALA A 307 -12.31 12.19 15.22
N GLN A 308 -12.98 11.17 15.77
CA GLN A 308 -14.16 10.60 15.12
C GLN A 308 -15.30 10.50 16.12
N ALA A 309 -16.52 10.86 15.65
CA ALA A 309 -17.76 10.68 16.39
C ALA A 309 -18.77 9.91 15.54
N PHE A 310 -19.36 8.89 16.10
CA PHE A 310 -20.29 8.05 15.38
C PHE A 310 -21.36 7.45 16.29
N GLY A 311 -22.50 7.18 15.71
CA GLY A 311 -23.60 6.64 16.46
C GLY A 311 -24.90 6.67 15.68
N ARG A 312 -26.00 6.75 16.46
CA ARG A 312 -27.35 6.83 15.92
C ARG A 312 -28.16 7.92 16.61
N LEU A 313 -28.77 8.79 15.81
CA LEU A 313 -29.72 9.78 16.23
C LEU A 313 -31.09 9.42 15.61
N ASN A 314 -32.02 8.97 16.44
CA ASN A 314 -33.27 8.36 15.97
C ASN A 314 -33.02 7.19 15.00
N GLN A 315 -33.39 7.38 13.74
CA GLN A 315 -33.19 6.38 12.69
C GLN A 315 -31.90 6.59 11.88
N ILE A 316 -31.26 7.75 12.00
CA ILE A 316 -30.09 8.16 11.20
C ILE A 316 -28.82 7.64 11.87
N ASP A 317 -28.06 6.84 11.17
CA ASP A 317 -26.70 6.49 11.56
C ASP A 317 -25.75 7.57 11.03
N TYR A 318 -24.89 8.10 11.91
CA TYR A 318 -23.94 9.13 11.54
C TYR A 318 -22.51 8.71 11.85
N ASN A 319 -21.58 9.17 11.00
CA ASN A 319 -20.15 9.06 11.19
C ASN A 319 -19.49 10.37 10.77
N LEU A 320 -18.77 11.00 11.69
CA LEU A 320 -18.06 12.25 11.51
C LEU A 320 -16.58 12.02 11.80
N SER A 321 -15.71 12.42 10.89
CA SER A 321 -14.26 12.34 11.03
C SER A 321 -13.66 13.71 10.81
N LEU A 322 -12.66 14.06 11.62
CA LEU A 322 -11.83 15.25 11.49
C LEU A 322 -10.37 14.83 11.70
N SER A 323 -9.48 15.27 10.84
CA SER A 323 -8.05 15.02 10.98
C SER A 323 -7.24 16.23 10.54
N TYR A 324 -6.15 16.46 11.28
CA TYR A 324 -5.05 17.32 10.87
C TYR A 324 -3.76 16.52 10.89
N GLN A 325 -2.97 16.63 9.84
CA GLN A 325 -1.70 15.95 9.71
C GLN A 325 -0.67 16.91 9.16
N THR A 326 0.55 16.82 9.66
CA THR A 326 1.71 17.52 9.13
C THR A 326 2.87 16.55 8.99
N GLN A 327 3.63 16.69 7.92
CA GLN A 327 4.82 15.90 7.65
C GLN A 327 5.92 16.79 7.11
N THR A 328 7.11 16.63 7.65
CA THR A 328 8.33 17.25 7.13
C THR A 328 9.36 16.17 6.81
N ARG A 329 10.21 16.43 5.82
CA ARG A 329 11.40 15.65 5.54
C ARG A 329 12.57 16.60 5.35
N ASP A 330 13.46 16.60 6.34
CA ASP A 330 14.68 17.39 6.33
C ASP A 330 15.78 16.62 5.60
N TYR A 331 16.61 17.33 4.87
CA TYR A 331 17.74 16.81 4.11
C TYR A 331 19.02 17.48 4.59
N GLU A 332 20.01 16.67 4.93
CA GLU A 332 21.35 17.12 5.22
C GLU A 332 22.35 16.44 4.28
N ASN A 333 23.21 17.24 3.63
CA ASN A 333 24.40 16.78 2.93
C ASN A 333 25.62 17.24 3.70
N TYR A 334 26.56 16.32 3.96
CA TYR A 334 27.73 16.62 4.77
C TYR A 334 29.00 15.92 4.26
N VAL A 335 30.15 16.53 4.54
CA VAL A 335 31.47 15.94 4.30
C VAL A 335 31.82 15.05 5.48
N TYR A 336 32.04 13.78 5.20
CA TYR A 336 32.53 12.79 6.16
C TYR A 336 34.01 12.51 5.94
N ASP A 337 34.81 12.56 7.00
CA ASP A 337 36.25 12.26 6.99
C ASP A 337 36.45 10.79 7.38
N LEU A 338 36.91 9.96 6.44
CA LEU A 338 37.07 8.52 6.64
C LEU A 338 38.23 8.18 7.60
N ARG A 339 39.24 9.03 7.70
CA ARG A 339 40.39 8.81 8.63
C ARG A 339 40.02 9.14 10.05
N GLN A 340 39.32 10.26 10.25
CA GLN A 340 38.85 10.69 11.56
C GLN A 340 37.56 9.97 11.97
N GLN A 341 36.92 9.27 11.06
CA GLN A 341 35.63 8.60 11.24
C GLN A 341 34.58 9.56 11.84
N GLY A 342 34.44 10.71 11.20
CA GLY A 342 33.53 11.73 11.70
C GLY A 342 33.09 12.75 10.66
N LYS A 343 31.95 13.38 10.94
CA LYS A 343 31.41 14.49 10.17
C LYS A 343 32.29 15.71 10.32
N ARG A 344 32.79 16.26 9.21
CA ARG A 344 33.65 17.42 9.14
C ARG A 344 32.89 18.74 9.01
N SER A 345 31.94 18.78 8.09
CA SER A 345 31.16 19.99 7.82
C SER A 345 29.83 19.61 7.13
N THR A 346 28.77 20.37 7.39
CA THR A 346 27.52 20.31 6.64
C THR A 346 27.63 21.22 5.43
N THR A 347 27.33 20.72 4.24
CA THR A 347 27.34 21.49 2.99
C THR A 347 25.97 22.04 2.66
N LYS A 348 24.91 21.30 3.00
CA LYS A 348 23.53 21.70 2.81
C LYS A 348 22.68 21.15 3.97
N ASN A 349 21.78 21.95 4.48
CA ASN A 349 20.76 21.55 5.44
C ASN A 349 19.47 22.32 5.12
N THR A 350 18.43 21.62 4.67
CA THR A 350 17.17 22.22 4.23
C THR A 350 16.01 21.28 4.48
N THR A 351 14.81 21.83 4.70
CA THR A 351 13.60 21.05 4.59
C THR A 351 13.38 20.70 3.12
N ASN A 352 13.38 19.41 2.82
CA ASN A 352 13.27 18.90 1.45
C ASN A 352 11.82 18.68 1.03
N GLN A 353 10.95 18.34 2.00
CA GLN A 353 9.53 18.12 1.78
C GLN A 353 8.74 18.62 2.99
N GLU A 354 7.60 19.22 2.73
CA GLU A 354 6.62 19.61 3.74
C GLU A 354 5.23 19.35 3.18
N SER A 355 4.34 18.78 4.00
CA SER A 355 2.97 18.48 3.59
C SER A 355 2.04 18.59 4.78
N ASP A 356 0.99 19.39 4.64
CA ASP A 356 -0.10 19.53 5.58
C ASP A 356 -1.40 19.01 4.97
N LEU A 357 -2.19 18.31 5.77
CA LEU A 357 -3.47 17.77 5.36
C LEU A 357 -4.55 18.07 6.41
N TRP A 358 -5.56 18.81 6.01
CA TRP A 358 -6.84 18.94 6.71
C TRP A 358 -7.88 18.05 6.05
N PHE A 359 -8.53 17.21 6.83
CA PHE A 359 -9.57 16.30 6.37
C PHE A 359 -10.78 16.34 7.26
N SER A 360 -11.97 16.47 6.67
CA SER A 360 -13.25 16.31 7.37
C SER A 360 -14.22 15.53 6.50
N LYS A 361 -14.86 14.53 7.07
CA LYS A 361 -15.90 13.74 6.40
C LYS A 361 -17.07 13.50 7.30
N GLY A 362 -18.27 13.76 6.80
CA GLY A 362 -19.52 13.41 7.43
C GLY A 362 -20.33 12.46 6.55
N THR A 363 -20.81 11.36 7.13
CA THR A 363 -21.69 10.40 6.45
C THR A 363 -22.92 10.16 7.28
N PHE A 364 -24.09 10.29 6.68
CA PHE A 364 -25.40 10.12 7.30
C PHE A 364 -26.18 9.08 6.51
N THR A 365 -26.54 7.97 7.15
CA THR A 365 -27.22 6.83 6.51
C THR A 365 -28.63 6.70 7.09
N ASN A 366 -29.54 6.10 6.34
CA ASN A 366 -30.97 5.98 6.70
C ASN A 366 -31.70 7.32 6.81
N LEU A 367 -31.34 8.30 5.96
CA LEU A 367 -31.97 9.62 5.93
C LEU A 367 -33.46 9.55 5.52
N LEU A 368 -33.82 8.63 4.66
CA LEU A 368 -35.23 8.34 4.37
C LEU A 368 -35.79 7.38 5.42
N SER A 369 -37.06 7.58 5.77
CA SER A 369 -37.77 6.64 6.66
C SER A 369 -37.52 5.22 6.18
N LYS A 370 -37.13 4.34 7.10
CA LYS A 370 -36.74 2.96 6.84
C LYS A 370 -37.94 2.17 6.28
N SER A 371 -38.25 2.33 5.00
CA SER A 371 -38.97 1.27 4.29
C SER A 371 -37.98 0.13 4.13
N ALA A 372 -38.39 -1.12 4.28
CA ALA A 372 -37.49 -2.28 4.18
C ALA A 372 -36.71 -2.35 2.86
N ASP A 373 -37.08 -1.57 1.86
CA ASP A 373 -36.57 -1.64 0.50
C ASP A 373 -35.62 -0.48 0.12
N PHE A 374 -35.64 0.67 0.86
CA PHE A 374 -34.89 1.87 0.50
C PHE A 374 -34.10 2.44 1.69
N SER A 375 -32.85 2.84 1.44
CA SER A 375 -32.04 3.65 2.36
C SER A 375 -31.28 4.70 1.55
N LEU A 376 -31.25 5.92 2.06
CA LEU A 376 -30.44 7.01 1.51
C LEU A 376 -29.27 7.31 2.42
N THR A 377 -28.08 7.28 1.86
CA THR A 377 -26.86 7.79 2.46
C THR A 377 -26.50 9.11 1.78
N ALA A 378 -26.18 10.14 2.54
CA ALA A 378 -25.60 11.37 2.04
C ALA A 378 -24.46 11.82 2.94
N GLY A 379 -23.57 12.62 2.39
CA GLY A 379 -22.43 13.09 3.16
C GLY A 379 -21.66 14.20 2.47
N TYR A 380 -20.64 14.66 3.16
CA TYR A 380 -19.65 15.59 2.64
C TYR A 380 -18.24 15.05 2.91
N GLU A 381 -17.28 15.51 2.12
CA GLU A 381 -15.87 15.30 2.35
C GLU A 381 -15.12 16.58 1.97
N ILE A 382 -14.30 17.06 2.87
CA ILE A 382 -13.43 18.21 2.67
C ILE A 382 -12.01 17.73 2.87
N THR A 383 -11.19 17.95 1.87
CA THR A 383 -9.73 17.67 1.92
C THR A 383 -9.02 18.94 1.47
N TYR A 384 -8.18 19.48 2.32
CA TYR A 384 -7.30 20.57 1.96
C TYR A 384 -5.86 20.15 2.24
N GLN A 385 -5.07 20.16 1.21
CA GLN A 385 -3.65 19.78 1.27
C GLN A 385 -2.82 20.99 0.86
N GLU A 386 -1.77 21.24 1.61
CA GLU A 386 -0.75 22.21 1.28
C GLU A 386 0.60 21.48 1.31
N GLY A 387 1.47 21.71 0.34
CA GLY A 387 2.71 20.96 0.28
C GLY A 387 3.78 21.61 -0.56
N TYR A 388 5.00 21.26 -0.19
CA TYR A 388 6.24 21.59 -0.89
C TYR A 388 7.07 20.31 -1.06
N ASP A 389 7.73 20.20 -2.21
CA ASP A 389 8.75 19.18 -2.45
C ASP A 389 9.92 19.82 -3.23
N ALA A 390 11.14 19.52 -2.83
CA ALA A 390 12.37 20.04 -3.45
C ALA A 390 12.55 19.58 -4.91
N VAL A 391 11.73 18.65 -5.40
CA VAL A 391 11.66 18.30 -6.83
C VAL A 391 11.17 19.49 -7.69
N ALA A 392 10.51 20.48 -7.08
CA ALA A 392 10.14 21.75 -7.69
C ALA A 392 11.28 22.80 -7.61
N SER A 393 12.52 22.40 -7.90
CA SER A 393 13.70 23.30 -7.93
C SER A 393 13.82 24.06 -9.25
N GLY A 394 14.84 24.88 -9.40
CA GLY A 394 15.15 25.55 -10.66
C GLY A 394 14.22 26.71 -11.00
N ALA A 395 13.42 26.61 -12.05
CA ALA A 395 12.50 27.69 -12.49
C ALA A 395 11.45 28.03 -11.42
N TYR A 396 11.14 27.10 -10.54
CA TYR A 396 10.21 27.28 -9.42
C TYR A 396 10.91 27.63 -8.09
N SER A 397 12.26 27.71 -8.09
CA SER A 397 13.08 27.84 -6.87
C SER A 397 13.07 29.25 -6.25
N ASN A 398 12.65 30.28 -6.96
CA ASN A 398 12.64 31.65 -6.45
C ASN A 398 11.40 32.00 -5.62
N ASP A 399 10.33 31.28 -5.84
CA ASP A 399 9.17 31.26 -4.97
C ASP A 399 9.15 29.85 -4.37
N ILE A 400 9.20 29.74 -3.05
CA ILE A 400 8.94 28.46 -2.39
C ILE A 400 7.66 27.95 -3.03
N ALA A 401 7.76 26.91 -3.85
CA ALA A 401 6.63 26.38 -4.58
C ALA A 401 5.73 25.59 -3.61
N GLN A 402 5.30 26.26 -2.55
CA GLN A 402 4.25 25.77 -1.67
C GLN A 402 2.96 25.89 -2.43
N GLN A 403 2.34 24.77 -2.69
CA GLN A 403 1.13 24.65 -3.50
C GLN A 403 0.03 24.03 -2.66
N ASP A 404 -1.18 24.43 -2.94
CA ASP A 404 -2.35 23.93 -2.24
C ASP A 404 -3.36 23.28 -3.19
N LEU A 405 -4.11 22.32 -2.67
CA LEU A 405 -5.20 21.63 -3.35
C LEU A 405 -6.35 21.40 -2.40
N GLY A 406 -7.49 22.00 -2.70
CA GLY A 406 -8.74 21.82 -1.96
C GLY A 406 -9.75 20.98 -2.74
N ASN A 407 -10.32 19.96 -2.09
CA ASN A 407 -11.51 19.23 -2.55
C ASN A 407 -12.65 19.47 -1.57
N TYR A 408 -13.78 19.96 -2.05
CA TYR A 408 -14.98 20.29 -1.28
C TYR A 408 -16.17 19.54 -1.87
N ASP A 409 -16.47 18.38 -1.35
CA ASP A 409 -17.34 17.42 -1.99
C ASP A 409 -18.63 17.19 -1.21
N VAL A 410 -19.67 16.93 -1.97
CA VAL A 410 -20.92 16.37 -1.45
C VAL A 410 -21.27 15.11 -2.22
N PHE A 411 -21.77 14.10 -1.53
CA PHE A 411 -22.13 12.83 -2.17
C PHE A 411 -23.44 12.27 -1.65
N SER A 412 -24.06 11.46 -2.47
CA SER A 412 -25.28 10.75 -2.11
C SER A 412 -25.29 9.38 -2.78
N GLN A 413 -25.80 8.39 -2.07
CA GLN A 413 -25.99 7.04 -2.54
C GLN A 413 -27.34 6.49 -2.08
N LEU A 414 -28.11 5.96 -3.03
CA LEU A 414 -29.36 5.27 -2.76
C LEU A 414 -29.07 3.77 -2.65
N SER A 415 -29.59 3.13 -1.63
CA SER A 415 -29.67 1.67 -1.50
C SER A 415 -31.09 1.23 -1.77
N PHE A 416 -31.28 0.37 -2.76
CA PHE A 416 -32.56 -0.27 -3.05
C PHE A 416 -32.37 -1.79 -2.99
N THR A 417 -33.12 -2.46 -2.09
CA THR A 417 -33.04 -3.92 -1.94
C THR A 417 -34.41 -4.52 -2.01
N LYS A 418 -34.64 -5.40 -2.98
CA LYS A 418 -35.90 -6.12 -3.15
C LYS A 418 -35.65 -7.58 -3.46
N LYS A 419 -36.11 -8.47 -2.57
CA LYS A 419 -35.88 -9.92 -2.66
C LYS A 419 -34.38 -10.24 -2.76
N ASN A 420 -33.95 -10.76 -3.91
CA ASN A 420 -32.59 -11.20 -4.18
C ASN A 420 -31.72 -10.13 -4.89
N TRP A 421 -32.31 -8.97 -5.21
CA TRP A 421 -31.64 -7.89 -5.91
C TRP A 421 -31.36 -6.73 -4.96
N SER A 422 -30.16 -6.17 -5.07
CA SER A 422 -29.83 -4.90 -4.45
C SER A 422 -29.15 -4.01 -5.48
N PHE A 423 -29.47 -2.73 -5.49
CA PHE A 423 -28.98 -1.75 -6.43
C PHE A 423 -28.57 -0.47 -5.69
N TYR A 424 -27.39 0.06 -6.01
CA TYR A 424 -26.74 1.12 -5.26
C TYR A 424 -26.19 2.21 -6.17
N PRO A 425 -27.06 3.03 -6.82
CA PRO A 425 -26.59 4.18 -7.58
C PRO A 425 -26.10 5.27 -6.63
N GLY A 426 -25.00 5.91 -6.99
CA GLY A 426 -24.39 6.99 -6.25
C GLY A 426 -23.84 8.08 -7.15
N VAL A 427 -23.82 9.30 -6.60
CA VAL A 427 -23.25 10.49 -7.24
C VAL A 427 -22.45 11.29 -6.22
N ARG A 428 -21.38 11.92 -6.69
CA ARG A 428 -20.56 12.86 -5.94
C ARG A 428 -20.29 14.08 -6.81
N LEU A 429 -20.55 15.23 -6.29
CA LEU A 429 -20.07 16.49 -6.86
C LEU A 429 -18.73 16.79 -6.18
N ASN A 430 -17.66 16.60 -6.91
CA ASN A 430 -16.31 17.00 -6.50
C ASN A 430 -16.11 18.45 -6.96
N ASN A 431 -15.76 19.33 -6.05
CA ASN A 431 -15.41 20.70 -6.35
C ASN A 431 -13.96 20.94 -5.93
N ASN A 432 -13.07 20.91 -6.91
CA ASN A 432 -11.64 21.05 -6.73
C ASN A 432 -11.22 22.50 -6.93
N SER A 433 -10.32 23.02 -6.07
CA SER A 433 -9.85 24.40 -6.13
C SER A 433 -9.16 24.77 -7.46
N ASN A 434 -8.47 23.82 -8.09
CA ASN A 434 -7.65 24.04 -9.27
C ASN A 434 -8.34 23.59 -10.57
N TYR A 435 -9.23 22.59 -10.49
CA TYR A 435 -9.83 21.94 -11.66
C TYR A 435 -11.35 22.15 -11.77
N GLY A 436 -11.95 22.93 -10.85
CA GLY A 436 -13.39 23.21 -10.85
C GLY A 436 -14.23 22.00 -10.44
N SER A 437 -15.45 21.93 -10.96
CA SER A 437 -16.44 20.94 -10.51
C SER A 437 -16.53 19.76 -11.47
N LYS A 438 -16.50 18.53 -10.92
CA LYS A 438 -16.67 17.25 -11.64
C LYS A 438 -17.78 16.43 -11.00
N LEU A 439 -18.68 15.90 -11.81
CA LEU A 439 -19.65 14.91 -11.36
C LEU A 439 -19.03 13.51 -11.49
N ILE A 440 -18.83 12.86 -10.34
CA ILE A 440 -18.38 11.48 -10.24
C ILE A 440 -19.60 10.63 -9.94
N TRP A 441 -19.72 9.49 -10.61
CA TRP A 441 -20.85 8.58 -10.41
C TRP A 441 -20.38 7.13 -10.33
N SER A 442 -21.11 6.32 -9.61
CA SER A 442 -20.94 4.87 -9.64
C SER A 442 -22.25 4.17 -9.33
N THR A 443 -22.35 2.94 -9.78
CA THR A 443 -23.45 2.07 -9.39
C THR A 443 -22.94 0.67 -9.15
N SER A 444 -23.49 0.03 -8.11
CA SER A 444 -23.28 -1.38 -7.83
C SER A 444 -24.63 -2.12 -7.89
N ALA A 445 -24.64 -3.28 -8.50
CA ALA A 445 -25.78 -4.16 -8.55
C ALA A 445 -25.42 -5.54 -8.03
N ASN A 446 -26.20 -6.05 -7.08
CA ASN A 446 -26.03 -7.39 -6.53
C ASN A 446 -27.23 -8.27 -6.82
N TYR A 447 -26.95 -9.51 -7.16
CA TYR A 447 -27.98 -10.54 -7.30
C TYR A 447 -27.58 -11.78 -6.49
N LYS A 448 -28.43 -12.18 -5.56
CA LYS A 448 -28.24 -13.35 -4.70
C LYS A 448 -29.25 -14.45 -5.08
N PRO A 449 -29.02 -15.24 -6.16
CA PRO A 449 -29.94 -16.28 -6.59
C PRO A 449 -30.14 -17.36 -5.52
N ALA A 450 -29.15 -17.56 -4.67
CA ALA A 450 -29.19 -18.45 -3.53
C ALA A 450 -28.39 -17.86 -2.37
N LYS A 451 -28.58 -18.37 -1.14
CA LYS A 451 -27.88 -17.88 0.07
C LYS A 451 -26.36 -17.99 -0.03
N ASN A 452 -25.86 -18.87 -0.87
CA ASN A 452 -24.45 -19.19 -1.03
C ASN A 452 -23.86 -18.71 -2.37
N ILE A 453 -24.62 -17.92 -3.15
CA ILE A 453 -24.16 -17.36 -4.43
C ILE A 453 -24.46 -15.87 -4.43
N LYS A 454 -23.43 -15.04 -4.69
CA LYS A 454 -23.52 -13.60 -4.90
C LYS A 454 -22.93 -13.27 -6.27
N LEU A 455 -23.68 -12.60 -7.11
CA LEU A 455 -23.22 -11.95 -8.33
C LEU A 455 -23.22 -10.46 -8.07
N GLN A 456 -22.14 -9.77 -8.44
CA GLN A 456 -22.00 -8.34 -8.25
C GLN A 456 -21.41 -7.71 -9.51
N ALA A 457 -21.96 -6.57 -9.89
CA ALA A 457 -21.41 -5.72 -10.93
C ALA A 457 -21.22 -4.30 -10.36
N VAL A 458 -20.06 -3.72 -10.56
CA VAL A 458 -19.73 -2.33 -10.21
C VAL A 458 -19.28 -1.62 -11.47
N ILE A 459 -19.83 -0.45 -11.74
CA ILE A 459 -19.40 0.45 -12.79
C ILE A 459 -19.34 1.87 -12.25
N GLY A 460 -18.36 2.65 -12.66
CA GLY A 460 -18.28 4.04 -12.25
C GLY A 460 -17.15 4.81 -12.89
N SER A 461 -17.13 6.10 -12.61
CA SER A 461 -16.11 7.04 -13.09
C SER A 461 -14.73 6.69 -12.54
N ALA A 462 -13.73 6.73 -13.41
CA ALA A 462 -12.32 6.69 -13.09
C ALA A 462 -11.76 8.11 -13.22
N TYR A 463 -11.66 8.83 -12.11
CA TYR A 463 -11.25 10.23 -12.08
C TYR A 463 -10.02 10.42 -11.19
N LYS A 464 -8.97 11.06 -11.74
CA LYS A 464 -7.72 11.30 -11.02
C LYS A 464 -7.21 12.70 -11.31
N THR A 465 -6.88 13.45 -10.26
CA THR A 465 -6.24 14.76 -10.35
C THR A 465 -4.72 14.63 -10.49
N PRO A 466 -4.05 15.57 -11.20
CA PRO A 466 -2.59 15.63 -11.24
C PRO A 466 -1.99 15.73 -9.82
N THR A 467 -0.85 15.10 -9.62
CA THR A 467 -0.08 15.19 -8.37
C THR A 467 0.86 16.38 -8.40
N PHE A 468 1.40 16.75 -7.23
CA PHE A 468 2.42 17.80 -7.11
C PHE A 468 3.59 17.55 -8.06
N THR A 469 4.10 16.32 -8.12
CA THR A 469 5.20 15.93 -9.00
C THR A 469 4.84 16.11 -10.48
N ASN A 470 3.62 15.75 -10.90
CA ASN A 470 3.21 15.93 -12.28
C ASN A 470 3.25 17.42 -12.71
N LEU A 471 2.90 18.33 -11.80
CA LEU A 471 2.78 19.75 -12.09
C LEU A 471 4.10 20.50 -11.96
N TYR A 472 4.92 20.18 -10.96
CA TYR A 472 6.03 21.03 -10.52
C TYR A 472 7.40 20.35 -10.53
N TYR A 473 7.52 19.12 -11.04
CA TYR A 473 8.82 18.47 -11.16
C TYR A 473 9.78 19.34 -11.99
N TYR A 474 11.01 19.52 -11.51
CA TYR A 474 12.04 20.25 -12.24
C TYR A 474 13.40 19.62 -11.99
N PHE A 475 13.92 18.93 -12.98
CA PHE A 475 15.26 18.36 -12.97
C PHE A 475 15.95 18.74 -14.28
N VAL A 476 16.67 19.86 -14.24
CA VAL A 476 17.38 20.42 -15.40
C VAL A 476 18.83 20.65 -15.03
N ASP A 477 19.73 19.96 -15.73
CA ASP A 477 21.17 20.10 -15.64
C ASP A 477 21.80 19.99 -17.04
N ALA A 478 23.13 19.82 -17.14
CA ALA A 478 23.82 19.73 -18.42
C ALA A 478 23.39 18.53 -19.29
N ASN A 479 22.78 17.49 -18.67
CA ASN A 479 22.42 16.22 -19.31
C ASN A 479 20.94 15.87 -19.21
N HIS A 480 20.17 16.59 -18.40
CA HIS A 480 18.77 16.30 -18.12
C HIS A 480 17.93 17.54 -18.29
N ASP A 481 16.77 17.40 -18.92
CA ASP A 481 15.73 18.42 -18.97
C ASP A 481 14.36 17.72 -18.77
N VAL A 482 13.98 17.54 -17.51
CA VAL A 482 12.70 16.91 -17.12
C VAL A 482 11.87 17.90 -16.33
N ARG A 483 10.66 18.17 -16.80
CA ARG A 483 9.79 19.22 -16.23
C ARG A 483 8.38 18.73 -15.96
N GLY A 484 7.79 19.27 -14.90
CA GLY A 484 6.36 19.22 -14.66
C GLY A 484 5.59 20.11 -15.65
N ASN A 485 4.27 20.05 -15.56
CA ASN A 485 3.40 20.85 -16.40
C ASN A 485 2.20 21.36 -15.59
N PRO A 486 2.18 22.65 -15.21
CA PRO A 486 1.05 23.25 -14.50
C PRO A 486 -0.28 23.26 -15.27
N ASP A 487 -0.24 23.09 -16.61
CA ASP A 487 -1.42 23.10 -17.48
C ASP A 487 -2.10 21.73 -17.61
N LEU A 488 -1.65 20.72 -16.86
CA LEU A 488 -2.26 19.39 -16.87
C LEU A 488 -3.71 19.44 -16.41
N THR A 489 -4.54 18.65 -17.09
CA THR A 489 -5.93 18.42 -16.72
C THR A 489 -6.08 17.05 -16.01
N PRO A 490 -7.14 16.88 -15.18
CA PRO A 490 -7.42 15.60 -14.59
C PRO A 490 -7.66 14.49 -15.62
N GLU A 491 -7.24 13.29 -15.29
CA GLU A 491 -7.55 12.08 -16.04
C GLU A 491 -9.00 11.69 -15.81
N ASP A 492 -9.66 11.14 -16.83
CA ASP A 492 -11.07 10.71 -16.78
C ASP A 492 -11.23 9.33 -17.42
N GLY A 493 -12.26 8.63 -17.03
CA GLY A 493 -12.51 7.31 -17.60
C GLY A 493 -13.64 6.56 -16.92
N ILE A 494 -13.73 5.27 -17.24
CA ILE A 494 -14.74 4.37 -16.68
C ILE A 494 -14.06 3.07 -16.26
N SER A 495 -14.47 2.55 -15.11
CA SER A 495 -14.06 1.23 -14.63
C SER A 495 -15.28 0.30 -14.48
N TYR A 496 -15.08 -0.96 -14.84
CA TYR A 496 -16.04 -2.03 -14.74
C TYR A 496 -15.44 -3.19 -13.93
N LEU A 497 -16.19 -3.71 -12.99
CA LEU A 497 -15.84 -4.91 -12.25
C LEU A 497 -17.08 -5.79 -12.09
N ILE A 498 -16.99 -7.04 -12.54
CA ILE A 498 -18.05 -8.03 -12.39
C ILE A 498 -17.47 -9.20 -11.60
N SER A 499 -18.14 -9.62 -10.54
CA SER A 499 -17.72 -10.76 -9.73
C SER A 499 -18.84 -11.76 -9.48
N ALA A 500 -18.44 -13.02 -9.36
CA ALA A 500 -19.28 -14.13 -8.99
C ALA A 500 -18.65 -14.87 -7.81
N GLU A 501 -19.32 -14.85 -6.68
CA GLU A 501 -18.90 -15.53 -5.46
C GLU A 501 -19.82 -16.72 -5.17
N LYS A 502 -19.24 -17.88 -4.86
CA LYS A 502 -19.96 -19.07 -4.43
C LYS A 502 -19.30 -19.69 -3.21
N THR A 503 -20.06 -19.87 -2.15
CA THR A 503 -19.63 -20.63 -0.97
C THR A 503 -20.29 -22.00 -0.97
N SER A 504 -19.50 -23.06 -0.94
CA SER A 504 -19.96 -24.44 -0.87
C SER A 504 -19.49 -25.08 0.43
N VAL A 505 -20.40 -25.71 1.16
CA VAL A 505 -20.11 -26.40 2.41
C VAL A 505 -20.44 -27.88 2.25
N PHE A 506 -19.43 -28.73 2.42
CA PHE A 506 -19.56 -30.18 2.34
C PHE A 506 -19.27 -30.80 3.72
N ASN A 507 -20.12 -31.74 4.15
CA ASN A 507 -19.93 -32.50 5.41
C ASN A 507 -19.59 -31.68 6.64
N LYS A 508 -20.11 -30.44 6.77
CA LYS A 508 -19.88 -29.53 7.91
C LYS A 508 -18.41 -29.19 8.24
N GLN A 509 -17.45 -29.77 7.56
CA GLN A 509 -16.01 -29.61 7.84
C GLN A 509 -15.20 -29.10 6.67
N PHE A 510 -15.75 -29.18 5.45
CA PHE A 510 -15.12 -28.73 4.23
C PHE A 510 -15.90 -27.55 3.67
N GLN A 511 -15.25 -26.39 3.60
CA GLN A 511 -15.80 -25.19 3.01
C GLN A 511 -14.92 -24.76 1.83
N LEU A 512 -15.55 -24.47 0.71
CA LEU A 512 -14.89 -23.90 -0.46
C LEU A 512 -15.62 -22.61 -0.83
N GLN A 513 -14.89 -21.50 -0.86
CA GLN A 513 -15.35 -20.22 -1.37
C GLN A 513 -14.59 -19.90 -2.65
N ASN A 514 -15.32 -19.78 -3.74
CA ASN A 514 -14.80 -19.41 -5.04
C ASN A 514 -15.22 -17.97 -5.35
N ASN A 515 -14.31 -17.17 -5.85
CA ASN A 515 -14.56 -15.83 -6.37
C ASN A 515 -13.95 -15.73 -7.76
N LEU A 516 -14.78 -15.41 -8.76
CA LEU A 516 -14.36 -15.14 -10.12
C LEU A 516 -14.66 -13.68 -10.42
N LYS A 517 -13.67 -12.95 -10.97
CA LYS A 517 -13.81 -11.52 -11.29
C LYS A 517 -13.39 -11.26 -12.73
N PHE A 518 -14.12 -10.38 -13.40
CA PHE A 518 -13.75 -9.72 -14.65
C PHE A 518 -13.64 -8.24 -14.37
N PHE A 519 -12.59 -7.60 -14.86
CA PHE A 519 -12.37 -6.18 -14.67
C PHE A 519 -11.90 -5.52 -15.97
N HIS A 520 -12.30 -4.28 -16.15
CA HIS A 520 -11.87 -3.43 -17.25
C HIS A 520 -11.77 -1.98 -16.75
N PHE A 521 -10.63 -1.35 -17.01
CA PHE A 521 -10.41 0.07 -16.77
C PHE A 521 -10.08 0.74 -18.10
N ASP A 522 -10.77 1.81 -18.40
CA ASP A 522 -10.53 2.66 -19.57
C ASP A 522 -10.26 4.08 -19.09
N ILE A 523 -8.99 4.50 -19.16
CA ILE A 523 -8.51 5.79 -18.65
C ILE A 523 -8.08 6.63 -19.84
N GLN A 524 -8.69 7.78 -19.97
CA GLN A 524 -8.43 8.77 -20.99
C GLN A 524 -7.59 9.90 -20.41
N ASP A 525 -6.81 10.57 -21.27
CA ASP A 525 -5.96 11.71 -20.86
C ASP A 525 -4.97 11.36 -19.75
N LYS A 526 -4.50 10.08 -19.74
CA LYS A 526 -3.52 9.64 -18.76
C LYS A 526 -2.28 10.51 -18.82
N ILE A 527 -1.81 10.93 -17.65
CA ILE A 527 -0.63 11.76 -17.50
C ILE A 527 0.61 10.89 -17.59
N ASP A 528 1.43 11.14 -18.60
CA ASP A 528 2.71 10.46 -18.82
C ASP A 528 3.81 11.46 -19.16
N LEU A 529 5.06 11.06 -18.95
CA LEU A 529 6.23 11.85 -19.31
C LEU A 529 6.53 11.67 -20.80
N ALA A 530 6.67 12.77 -21.53
CA ALA A 530 6.88 12.77 -22.97
C ALA A 530 7.96 13.77 -23.38
N VAL A 531 8.65 13.51 -24.52
CA VAL A 531 9.57 14.48 -25.12
C VAL A 531 8.79 15.57 -25.81
N VAL A 532 9.19 16.83 -25.63
CA VAL A 532 8.54 18.01 -26.21
C VAL A 532 9.51 18.72 -27.16
N GLY A 533 9.07 18.95 -28.39
CA GLY A 533 9.84 19.66 -29.42
C GLY A 533 11.02 18.85 -29.97
N ASP A 534 11.94 19.55 -30.67
CA ASP A 534 13.12 18.97 -31.31
C ASP A 534 14.30 18.75 -30.34
N ASN A 535 14.12 19.09 -29.07
CA ASN A 535 15.12 18.99 -28.01
C ASN A 535 14.78 17.80 -27.09
N SER A 536 15.78 17.27 -26.39
CA SER A 536 15.65 16.19 -25.42
C SER A 536 14.87 16.55 -24.13
N GLN A 537 14.08 17.63 -24.17
CA GLN A 537 13.22 18.04 -23.05
C GLN A 537 12.09 17.05 -22.84
N MET A 538 11.93 16.54 -21.63
CA MET A 538 10.82 15.70 -21.21
C MET A 538 9.84 16.52 -20.35
N GLN A 539 8.55 16.35 -20.60
CA GLN A 539 7.51 17.05 -19.84
C GLN A 539 6.31 16.13 -19.59
N TYR A 540 5.65 16.30 -18.44
CA TYR A 540 4.39 15.61 -18.16
C TYR A 540 3.26 16.17 -19.03
N LEU A 541 2.53 15.30 -19.71
CA LEU A 541 1.44 15.66 -20.62
C LEU A 541 0.25 14.70 -20.47
N ASN A 542 -0.95 15.18 -20.80
CA ASN A 542 -2.14 14.34 -20.95
C ASN A 542 -2.14 13.72 -22.36
N ILE A 543 -1.47 12.61 -22.56
CA ILE A 543 -1.14 12.10 -23.90
C ILE A 543 -1.67 10.73 -24.24
N SER A 544 -2.04 9.91 -23.26
CA SER A 544 -2.30 8.51 -23.55
C SER A 544 -3.71 8.04 -23.19
N GLU A 545 -4.18 7.04 -23.93
CA GLU A 545 -5.24 6.14 -23.51
C GLU A 545 -4.61 4.94 -22.83
N TYR A 546 -5.13 4.57 -21.68
CA TYR A 546 -4.63 3.44 -20.90
C TYR A 546 -5.78 2.50 -20.56
N LYS A 547 -5.71 1.28 -21.09
CA LYS A 547 -6.77 0.28 -20.91
C LYS A 547 -6.22 -0.95 -20.21
N ILE A 548 -6.97 -1.46 -19.26
CA ILE A 548 -6.67 -2.70 -18.56
C ILE A 548 -7.87 -3.63 -18.72
N LEU A 549 -7.62 -4.86 -19.09
CA LEU A 549 -8.63 -5.92 -19.17
C LEU A 549 -8.11 -7.15 -18.45
N GLY A 550 -8.95 -7.80 -17.62
CA GLY A 550 -8.47 -9.02 -16.97
C GLY A 550 -9.56 -9.89 -16.39
N VAL A 551 -9.10 -11.09 -16.06
CA VAL A 551 -9.87 -12.07 -15.32
C VAL A 551 -9.06 -12.60 -14.15
N SER A 552 -9.66 -12.68 -12.97
CA SER A 552 -9.01 -13.28 -11.81
C SER A 552 -9.95 -14.23 -11.07
N THR A 553 -9.36 -15.22 -10.43
CA THR A 553 -10.09 -16.14 -9.55
C THR A 553 -9.35 -16.33 -8.26
N GLU A 554 -10.07 -16.32 -7.15
CA GLU A 554 -9.57 -16.62 -5.82
C GLU A 554 -10.41 -17.73 -5.19
N ASN A 555 -9.74 -18.76 -4.70
CA ASN A 555 -10.36 -19.96 -4.15
C ASN A 555 -9.87 -20.19 -2.73
N ASN A 556 -10.75 -19.99 -1.75
CA ASN A 556 -10.49 -20.23 -0.35
C ASN A 556 -11.06 -21.59 0.07
N LEU A 557 -10.20 -22.50 0.48
CA LEU A 557 -10.57 -23.81 0.96
C LEU A 557 -10.23 -23.93 2.44
N SER A 558 -11.18 -24.38 3.23
CA SER A 558 -11.01 -24.70 4.65
C SER A 558 -11.47 -26.12 4.93
N TYR A 559 -10.60 -26.93 5.50
CA TYR A 559 -10.91 -28.30 5.95
C TYR A 559 -10.28 -28.57 7.29
N LYS A 560 -11.11 -28.67 8.34
CA LYS A 560 -10.64 -28.83 9.72
C LYS A 560 -9.60 -27.75 10.10
N ASN A 561 -8.37 -28.16 10.28
CA ASN A 561 -7.23 -27.30 10.66
C ASN A 561 -6.40 -26.82 9.46
N PHE A 562 -6.79 -27.19 8.26
CA PHE A 562 -6.12 -26.83 7.02
C PHE A 562 -6.89 -25.71 6.31
N GLN A 563 -6.18 -24.68 5.89
CA GLN A 563 -6.70 -23.57 5.11
C GLN A 563 -5.77 -23.31 3.94
N THR A 564 -6.32 -23.10 2.77
CA THR A 564 -5.56 -22.66 1.61
C THR A 564 -6.33 -21.59 0.84
N ASN A 565 -5.59 -20.64 0.31
CA ASN A 565 -6.06 -19.66 -0.66
C ASN A 565 -5.23 -19.83 -1.93
N ILE A 566 -5.88 -19.94 -3.08
CA ILE A 566 -5.23 -20.03 -4.39
C ILE A 566 -5.85 -18.97 -5.27
N GLY A 567 -5.02 -18.05 -5.77
CA GLY A 567 -5.39 -16.98 -6.67
C GLY A 567 -4.68 -17.10 -8.02
N LEU A 568 -5.40 -16.79 -9.09
CA LEU A 568 -4.85 -16.66 -10.45
C LEU A 568 -5.43 -15.41 -11.08
N SER A 569 -4.61 -14.64 -11.79
CA SER A 569 -5.02 -13.44 -12.52
C SER A 569 -4.33 -13.38 -13.87
N TYR A 570 -5.09 -13.15 -14.91
CA TYR A 570 -4.59 -12.92 -16.26
C TYR A 570 -5.02 -11.52 -16.68
N THR A 571 -4.03 -10.61 -16.81
CA THR A 571 -4.26 -9.18 -17.00
C THR A 571 -3.55 -8.70 -18.26
N GLY A 572 -4.30 -8.05 -19.13
CA GLY A 572 -3.80 -7.38 -20.33
C GLY A 572 -3.79 -5.87 -20.13
N ILE A 573 -2.73 -5.22 -20.54
CA ILE A 573 -2.55 -3.76 -20.53
C ILE A 573 -2.35 -3.29 -21.96
N SER A 574 -3.08 -2.25 -22.36
CA SER A 574 -2.89 -1.52 -23.61
C SER A 574 -2.66 -0.06 -23.30
N GLN A 575 -1.65 0.53 -23.92
CA GLN A 575 -1.37 1.96 -23.86
C GLN A 575 -1.15 2.47 -25.27
N SER A 576 -1.81 3.59 -25.63
CA SER A 576 -1.66 4.23 -26.93
C SER A 576 -1.56 5.74 -26.77
N LEU A 577 -0.76 6.36 -27.62
CA LEU A 577 -0.74 7.82 -27.76
C LEU A 577 -1.92 8.28 -28.60
N LYS A 578 -2.59 9.35 -28.22
CA LYS A 578 -3.67 9.96 -29.01
C LYS A 578 -3.21 10.45 -30.41
N THR A 579 -1.91 10.65 -30.60
CA THR A 579 -1.32 11.15 -31.83
C THR A 579 -0.82 10.08 -32.78
N GLU A 580 -0.84 8.80 -32.38
CA GLU A 580 -0.29 7.70 -33.18
C GLU A 580 -1.38 6.90 -33.91
N THR A 581 -1.01 6.41 -35.10
CA THR A 581 -1.82 5.45 -35.88
C THR A 581 -1.69 4.01 -35.36
N SER A 582 -1.10 3.79 -34.17
CA SER A 582 -0.99 2.49 -33.53
C SER A 582 -2.37 1.90 -33.19
N ASN A 583 -2.49 0.59 -33.28
CA ASN A 583 -3.76 -0.08 -32.99
C ASN A 583 -4.03 0.04 -31.48
N PRO A 584 -5.06 0.78 -31.03
CA PRO A 584 -5.30 1.06 -29.61
C PRO A 584 -5.75 -0.19 -28.80
N ASP A 585 -5.91 -1.33 -29.46
CA ASP A 585 -6.40 -2.57 -28.84
C ASP A 585 -5.32 -3.67 -28.75
N ASP A 586 -4.04 -3.32 -28.85
CA ASP A 586 -2.94 -4.28 -28.72
C ASP A 586 -2.61 -4.51 -27.24
N TYR A 587 -3.30 -5.47 -26.63
CA TYR A 587 -3.11 -5.82 -25.22
C TYR A 587 -1.90 -6.72 -25.01
N LEU A 588 -1.08 -6.37 -24.02
CA LEU A 588 0.03 -7.15 -23.52
C LEU A 588 -0.38 -7.87 -22.24
N PHE A 589 -0.38 -9.20 -22.28
CA PHE A 589 -0.94 -10.02 -21.20
C PHE A 589 0.12 -10.61 -20.28
N SER A 590 -0.17 -10.58 -18.98
CA SER A 590 0.64 -11.17 -17.91
C SER A 590 -0.19 -12.11 -17.03
N LEU A 591 0.43 -13.20 -16.57
CA LEU A 591 -0.16 -14.14 -15.61
C LEU A 591 0.41 -13.94 -14.23
N ASN A 592 -0.43 -13.74 -13.22
CA ASN A 592 -0.03 -13.70 -11.82
C ASN A 592 -0.73 -14.83 -11.04
N ALA A 593 -0.03 -15.39 -10.06
CA ALA A 593 -0.57 -16.43 -9.21
C ALA A 593 -0.16 -16.26 -7.74
N THR A 594 -1.05 -16.63 -6.84
CA THR A 594 -0.76 -16.69 -5.39
C THR A 594 -1.24 -18.01 -4.81
N ALA A 595 -0.51 -18.53 -3.84
CA ALA A 595 -0.94 -19.67 -3.03
C ALA A 595 -0.54 -19.46 -1.57
N ALA A 596 -1.50 -19.58 -0.67
CA ALA A 596 -1.26 -19.55 0.77
C ALA A 596 -1.76 -20.85 1.39
N LEU A 597 -0.86 -21.60 2.02
CA LEU A 597 -1.15 -22.85 2.69
C LEU A 597 -0.94 -22.66 4.20
N ARG A 598 -1.93 -23.00 5.00
CA ARG A 598 -1.88 -22.89 6.48
C ARG A 598 -2.39 -24.16 7.12
N TYR A 599 -1.64 -24.67 8.06
CA TYR A 599 -2.03 -25.83 8.85
C TYR A 599 -1.83 -25.58 10.34
N TYR A 600 -2.87 -25.77 11.13
CA TYR A 600 -2.79 -25.72 12.59
C TYR A 600 -2.76 -27.12 13.18
N TRP A 601 -1.72 -27.43 13.92
CA TRP A 601 -1.57 -28.68 14.64
C TRP A 601 -1.99 -28.51 16.11
N PRO A 602 -3.24 -28.87 16.51
CA PRO A 602 -3.78 -28.54 17.82
C PRO A 602 -3.01 -29.20 18.97
N LYS A 603 -2.57 -30.45 18.80
CA LYS A 603 -1.83 -31.20 19.85
C LYS A 603 -0.50 -30.56 20.19
N ALA A 604 0.13 -29.93 19.24
CA ALA A 604 1.39 -29.23 19.42
C ALA A 604 1.21 -27.70 19.59
N GLU A 605 -0.02 -27.19 19.55
CA GLU A 605 -0.29 -25.73 19.53
C GLU A 605 0.62 -25.00 18.54
N THR A 606 0.81 -25.56 17.34
CA THR A 606 1.76 -25.09 16.34
C THR A 606 1.03 -24.84 15.02
N ARG A 607 1.35 -23.74 14.35
CA ARG A 607 0.86 -23.42 13.02
C ARG A 607 2.01 -23.37 12.04
N PHE A 608 1.77 -23.90 10.86
CA PHE A 608 2.66 -23.82 9.71
C PHE A 608 2.00 -22.98 8.64
N SER A 609 2.76 -22.09 8.02
CA SER A 609 2.29 -21.25 6.91
C SER A 609 3.33 -21.25 5.80
N VAL A 610 2.87 -21.38 4.56
CA VAL A 610 3.66 -21.20 3.33
C VAL A 610 2.89 -20.29 2.41
N LEU A 611 3.56 -19.31 1.88
CA LEU A 611 3.03 -18.33 0.95
C LEU A 611 3.88 -18.37 -0.32
N LEU A 612 3.24 -18.44 -1.46
CA LEU A 612 3.87 -18.43 -2.78
C LEU A 612 3.20 -17.34 -3.62
N LYS A 613 4.00 -16.54 -4.30
CA LYS A 613 3.54 -15.59 -5.32
C LYS A 613 4.40 -15.72 -6.55
N TYR A 614 3.76 -15.88 -7.70
CA TYR A 614 4.34 -15.78 -9.02
C TYR A 614 3.85 -14.50 -9.68
N ASN A 615 4.76 -13.66 -10.10
CA ASN A 615 4.51 -12.50 -10.93
C ASN A 615 5.01 -12.84 -12.33
N GLY A 616 4.10 -12.88 -13.28
CA GLY A 616 4.41 -13.19 -14.67
C GLY A 616 5.17 -12.05 -15.33
N GLU A 617 5.70 -12.33 -16.50
CA GLU A 617 6.36 -11.33 -17.35
C GLU A 617 5.42 -10.13 -17.53
N LEU A 618 5.91 -8.95 -17.15
CA LEU A 618 5.17 -7.71 -17.30
C LEU A 618 5.72 -6.98 -18.51
N GLN A 619 4.89 -6.87 -19.52
CA GLN A 619 5.19 -6.03 -20.66
C GLN A 619 4.77 -4.61 -20.34
N GLN A 620 5.69 -3.67 -20.56
CA GLN A 620 5.48 -2.25 -20.37
C GLN A 620 5.85 -1.51 -21.65
N TYR A 621 5.12 -0.45 -21.94
CA TYR A 621 5.56 0.49 -22.95
C TYR A 621 6.49 1.49 -22.30
N PHE A 622 7.60 1.76 -22.93
CA PHE A 622 8.48 2.87 -22.58
C PHE A 622 8.78 3.67 -23.84
N ARG A 623 9.12 4.93 -23.66
CA ARG A 623 9.49 5.76 -24.76
C ARG A 623 10.97 5.56 -25.07
N ASP A 624 11.29 5.22 -26.30
CA ASP A 624 12.65 5.19 -26.80
C ASP A 624 13.12 6.62 -27.03
N ASN A 625 14.23 6.98 -26.39
CA ASN A 625 14.75 8.34 -26.47
C ASN A 625 15.36 8.70 -27.84
N ASP A 626 15.78 7.70 -28.60
CA ASP A 626 16.41 7.91 -29.92
C ASP A 626 15.36 8.06 -31.01
N THR A 627 14.30 7.26 -30.95
CA THR A 627 13.25 7.27 -31.97
C THR A 627 12.03 8.10 -31.59
N ASN A 628 11.92 8.45 -30.31
CA ASN A 628 10.76 9.12 -29.72
C ASN A 628 9.44 8.32 -29.85
N GLU A 629 9.54 7.02 -30.13
CA GLU A 629 8.41 6.11 -30.29
C GLU A 629 8.20 5.30 -29.00
N PHE A 630 6.96 4.86 -28.78
CA PHE A 630 6.67 3.88 -27.72
C PHE A 630 7.11 2.49 -28.18
N VAL A 631 8.08 1.92 -27.48
CA VAL A 631 8.58 0.56 -27.71
C VAL A 631 8.19 -0.36 -26.55
N LYS A 632 8.07 -1.64 -26.85
CA LYS A 632 7.74 -2.67 -25.85
C LYS A 632 9.01 -3.09 -25.11
N GLY A 633 8.99 -2.99 -23.79
CA GLY A 633 10.00 -3.57 -22.92
C GLY A 633 9.37 -4.60 -21.99
N THR A 634 10.17 -5.51 -21.49
CA THR A 634 9.71 -6.58 -20.60
C THR A 634 10.43 -6.53 -19.27
N GLN A 635 9.67 -6.68 -18.19
CA GLN A 635 10.19 -7.09 -16.91
C GLN A 635 10.04 -8.61 -16.83
N GLU A 636 11.11 -9.33 -16.53
CA GLU A 636 11.08 -10.78 -16.37
C GLU A 636 10.13 -11.23 -15.27
N ASP A 637 9.61 -12.43 -15.39
CA ASP A 637 8.84 -13.08 -14.36
C ASP A 637 9.70 -13.46 -13.15
N TYR A 638 9.08 -13.50 -11.98
CA TYR A 638 9.75 -13.92 -10.75
C TYR A 638 8.78 -14.53 -9.76
N SER A 639 9.31 -15.34 -8.86
CA SER A 639 8.54 -15.97 -7.80
C SER A 639 9.10 -15.63 -6.43
N LEU A 640 8.20 -15.40 -5.48
CA LEU A 640 8.51 -15.20 -4.08
C LEU A 640 7.90 -16.33 -3.26
N MET A 641 8.61 -16.82 -2.27
CA MET A 641 8.12 -17.82 -1.33
C MET A 641 8.53 -17.45 0.09
N ASP A 642 7.55 -17.40 0.98
CA ASP A 642 7.75 -17.20 2.41
C ASP A 642 7.22 -18.42 3.19
N ALA A 643 7.87 -18.74 4.31
CA ALA A 643 7.42 -19.81 5.18
C ALA A 643 7.58 -19.42 6.65
N SER A 644 6.66 -19.87 7.52
CA SER A 644 6.74 -19.63 8.96
C SER A 644 6.17 -20.75 9.79
N ILE A 645 6.69 -20.87 11.00
CA ILE A 645 6.23 -21.78 12.06
C ILE A 645 5.95 -20.94 13.30
N ASN A 646 4.69 -20.93 13.77
CA ASN A 646 4.26 -20.25 14.97
C ASN A 646 3.96 -21.27 16.06
N LYS A 647 4.65 -21.21 17.17
CA LYS A 647 4.46 -22.06 18.34
C LYS A 647 3.88 -21.25 19.48
N TYR A 648 2.76 -21.73 20.05
CA TYR A 648 2.08 -21.07 21.18
C TYR A 648 2.40 -21.80 22.49
N PHE A 649 2.57 -20.98 23.57
CA PHE A 649 2.86 -21.45 24.93
C PHE A 649 1.93 -20.75 25.93
N PHE A 650 1.79 -21.29 27.12
CA PHE A 650 1.09 -20.69 28.26
C PHE A 650 -0.33 -20.21 27.91
N LYS A 651 -1.13 -21.11 27.32
CA LYS A 651 -2.50 -20.78 26.85
C LYS A 651 -2.51 -19.61 25.85
N LYS A 652 -1.57 -19.60 24.91
CA LYS A 652 -1.38 -18.59 23.85
C LYS A 652 -0.96 -17.20 24.37
N ARG A 653 -0.42 -17.09 25.60
CA ARG A 653 0.14 -15.83 26.09
C ARG A 653 1.53 -15.53 25.52
N PHE A 654 2.27 -16.56 25.17
CA PHE A 654 3.59 -16.43 24.56
C PHE A 654 3.59 -17.14 23.22
N GLU A 655 4.08 -16.46 22.20
CA GLU A 655 4.18 -16.95 20.84
C GLU A 655 5.63 -16.81 20.37
N VAL A 656 6.16 -17.86 19.78
CA VAL A 656 7.45 -17.87 19.09
C VAL A 656 7.19 -18.14 17.63
N THR A 657 7.64 -17.25 16.75
CA THR A 657 7.56 -17.43 15.30
C THR A 657 8.97 -17.52 14.73
N LEU A 658 9.24 -18.60 14.03
CA LEU A 658 10.40 -18.74 13.15
C LEU A 658 9.91 -18.63 11.72
N GLY A 659 10.59 -17.85 10.89
CA GLY A 659 10.21 -17.71 9.49
C GLY A 659 11.37 -17.42 8.57
N ALA A 660 11.10 -17.59 7.29
CA ALA A 660 11.99 -17.24 6.20
C ALA A 660 11.18 -16.49 5.13
N ARG A 661 11.76 -15.45 4.59
CA ARG A 661 11.21 -14.66 3.49
C ARG A 661 12.05 -14.85 2.23
N ASN A 662 11.41 -14.69 1.09
CA ASN A 662 12.05 -14.75 -0.21
C ASN A 662 12.97 -15.98 -0.35
N LEU A 663 12.43 -17.18 -0.07
CA LEU A 663 13.17 -18.44 -0.08
C LEU A 663 13.82 -18.75 -1.44
N PHE A 664 13.30 -18.16 -2.52
CA PHE A 664 13.90 -18.28 -3.87
C PHE A 664 15.06 -17.31 -4.10
N ASN A 665 15.37 -16.44 -3.14
CA ASN A 665 16.49 -15.52 -3.15
C ASN A 665 16.48 -14.54 -4.35
N VAL A 666 15.32 -13.98 -4.65
CA VAL A 666 15.18 -12.97 -5.71
C VAL A 666 15.77 -11.65 -5.22
N VAL A 667 16.90 -11.25 -5.79
CA VAL A 667 17.57 -9.97 -5.47
C VAL A 667 17.32 -8.96 -6.57
N ARG A 668 17.44 -9.38 -7.83
CA ARG A 668 17.27 -8.55 -9.01
C ARG A 668 16.32 -9.20 -9.99
N VAL A 669 15.59 -8.35 -10.71
CA VAL A 669 14.68 -8.74 -11.78
C VAL A 669 15.09 -7.94 -13.01
N ASN A 670 15.34 -8.61 -14.13
CA ASN A 670 15.67 -7.89 -15.36
C ASN A 670 14.46 -7.09 -15.86
N ASN A 671 14.71 -5.86 -16.24
CA ASN A 671 13.66 -4.95 -16.72
C ASN A 671 14.21 -4.14 -17.91
N ALA A 672 13.88 -4.57 -19.11
CA ALA A 672 14.28 -3.90 -20.33
C ALA A 672 13.51 -2.58 -20.58
N ALA A 673 12.45 -2.29 -19.79
CA ALA A 673 11.68 -1.05 -19.89
C ALA A 673 12.29 0.11 -19.09
N ILE A 674 13.29 -0.13 -18.24
CA ILE A 674 13.99 0.92 -17.53
C ILE A 674 15.08 1.47 -18.46
N THR A 675 14.73 2.47 -19.23
CA THR A 675 15.74 3.32 -19.86
C THR A 675 16.33 4.23 -18.78
N ALA A 676 17.66 4.28 -18.72
CA ALA A 676 18.36 5.20 -17.82
C ALA A 676 17.84 6.62 -18.07
N MET A 677 17.18 7.23 -17.09
CA MET A 677 16.88 8.65 -17.06
C MET A 677 18.19 9.43 -16.80
N GLY A 678 19.18 9.27 -17.67
CA GLY A 678 20.46 9.95 -17.51
C GLY A 678 21.49 9.49 -18.53
N GLY A 679 22.01 10.42 -19.32
CA GLY A 679 22.87 10.20 -20.46
C GLY A 679 24.22 9.53 -20.22
N HIS A 680 24.49 8.92 -19.06
CA HIS A 680 25.80 8.35 -18.71
C HIS A 680 25.79 6.95 -18.09
N ALA A 681 24.63 6.35 -17.83
CA ALA A 681 24.58 4.98 -17.39
C ALA A 681 24.15 4.08 -18.54
N ALA A 682 24.84 2.96 -18.74
CA ALA A 682 24.31 1.86 -19.53
C ALA A 682 22.88 1.56 -19.01
N PRO A 683 21.91 1.26 -19.88
CA PRO A 683 20.55 1.01 -19.45
C PRO A 683 20.56 0.02 -18.28
N ALA A 684 19.96 0.41 -17.15
CA ALA A 684 19.85 -0.47 -16.01
C ALA A 684 18.91 -1.61 -16.43
N THR A 685 19.50 -2.69 -16.92
CA THR A 685 18.75 -3.88 -17.39
C THR A 685 18.18 -4.69 -16.23
N SER A 686 18.42 -4.29 -14.97
CA SER A 686 17.95 -5.01 -13.80
C SER A 686 17.49 -4.07 -12.69
N LEU A 687 16.28 -4.30 -12.20
CA LEU A 687 15.71 -3.65 -11.01
C LEU A 687 16.19 -4.39 -9.75
N LEU A 688 16.76 -3.68 -8.79
CA LEU A 688 17.03 -4.22 -7.47
C LEU A 688 15.70 -4.38 -6.73
N PHE A 689 15.26 -5.62 -6.56
CA PHE A 689 13.95 -5.96 -6.02
C PHE A 689 13.97 -6.20 -4.50
N GLY A 690 15.09 -6.67 -3.96
CA GLY A 690 15.23 -6.97 -2.55
C GLY A 690 16.67 -7.30 -2.15
N TYR A 691 16.86 -7.50 -0.87
CA TYR A 691 18.14 -7.90 -0.27
C TYR A 691 18.29 -9.44 -0.16
N GLY A 692 17.51 -10.20 -0.94
CA GLY A 692 17.58 -11.66 -0.99
C GLY A 692 16.78 -12.35 0.11
N ARG A 693 17.20 -13.57 0.43
CA ARG A 693 16.57 -14.42 1.45
C ARG A 693 16.88 -13.90 2.85
N SER A 694 15.85 -13.84 3.71
CA SER A 694 16.01 -13.50 5.12
C SER A 694 15.36 -14.54 6.03
N TYR A 695 15.88 -14.67 7.26
CA TYR A 695 15.34 -15.51 8.31
C TYR A 695 15.02 -14.66 9.52
N PHE A 696 13.88 -14.88 10.17
CA PHE A 696 13.49 -14.13 11.34
C PHE A 696 13.04 -14.99 12.50
N LEU A 697 13.30 -14.47 13.70
CA LEU A 697 12.75 -14.94 14.96
C LEU A 697 11.92 -13.84 15.58
N LYS A 698 10.62 -14.08 15.81
CA LYS A 698 9.73 -13.17 16.53
C LYS A 698 9.27 -13.79 17.84
N LEU A 699 9.42 -13.04 18.91
CA LEU A 699 8.90 -13.37 20.24
C LEU A 699 7.76 -12.40 20.56
N LEU A 700 6.60 -12.93 20.94
CA LEU A 700 5.46 -12.11 21.29
C LEU A 700 4.89 -12.59 22.63
N TYR A 701 4.79 -11.67 23.57
CA TYR A 701 4.13 -11.90 24.86
C TYR A 701 2.89 -11.03 24.99
N ASN A 702 1.76 -11.63 25.32
CA ASN A 702 0.47 -10.99 25.46
C ASN A 702 -0.10 -11.27 26.86
N LEU A 703 -0.13 -10.25 27.70
CA LEU A 703 -0.66 -10.30 29.06
C LEU A 703 -2.07 -9.69 29.08
N ASN A 704 -3.06 -10.53 29.38
CA ASN A 704 -4.47 -10.17 29.55
C ASN A 704 -4.83 -10.29 31.02
N MET A 705 -5.23 -9.19 31.67
CA MET A 705 -5.62 -9.10 33.07
C MET A 705 -7.01 -8.51 33.24
#